data_b7e5cca93090d7cdffca8a95eb54d179
#
_entry.id   b7e5cca93090d7cdffca8a95eb54d179
#
_cell.length_a   1.000
_cell.length_b   1.000
_cell.length_c   1.000
_cell.angle_alpha   90.00
_cell.angle_beta   90.00
_cell.angle_gamma   90.00
#
_symmetry.space_group_name_H-M   'P 1'
#
loop_
_entity.id
_entity.type
_entity.pdbx_description
1 polymer ?
#
loop_
_entity_poly.entity_id
_entity_poly.type
_entity_poly.pdbx_seq_one_letter_code
_entity_poly.pdbx_strand_id
1 'polypeptide(L)'
;MYQGARPEARTEAGSSSVLASLRRFPPRPLPDSWPETVQPRQLIVARLLTEPFTTVSAGLQPGRRRGLTRVLDWLEHQPGDSWQDRWLASGADAEGNMAWRRLPATDRSRADTEHGRLAVARGMSLLVCGDVIRPSLGWLMTPSTPRDLAAEFARSRDAAGFEKLAVLCRGAGVNTHTAQLAMRRIAAILAAKGGRVDDITVGDCLELLRVVEDQQAGAAAGSPYFYQLLRAAGVLGDGAPTARGLRTQGQLSCEQLIDRYGIDCAPVRDLLVDYLRERQPALDYASLHKLSYTLGRLFWRDLEIHHPGIASLRLPAEVATAWKQRIATKTVRRTIDGQLTACTEPRINAADHLMTVRAFYLDLSQWAAEDPSRWGPWVAPCPIRDTDAAAQKKKRSHRKSRMDQRTRERLPVMPVLVDTVTKAHHDAVERLQAAQDTEPGALFTAAGQTLRRSVTSHATAGKTWAEDPDTGKRSDLTHEEHQAFWTWSAVEVLRHTGVRIEELTELSHHSLIHYRVPATGELVPLLQIAPSKTDTERLLVISPELADVLSAIITRVRDDTGAVPLVVAYDYHERVWNPPMPLLFQRRLGGEPRPITGHAIRTLIAAALAGTGLTAVSGEPLRFVPHDFRRILITDAIMHGMPPHIAQLVAGHRDINVTMGYKAVYPEEVINSHRAFIARRRALRPSEEYRTPTDEEWEEFLGHFERRRVALGTCARSYATPCIHEHSCIRCPLLRPDPDQRTRLIQIRDNLLDRIAEAHRERWLGEVDGLNVSLEATRNKLAQLDTLTARRRPVHIGMPAAPT
;
A
#
# COMPACT_ATOMS: atom_id res chain seq x y z
N MET A 1 8.94 24.19 9.31
CA MET A 1 7.62 23.92 9.90
C MET A 1 6.62 23.76 8.79
N TYR A 2 6.32 22.53 8.39
CA TYR A 2 5.28 22.26 7.40
C TYR A 2 4.08 21.65 8.12
N GLN A 3 3.14 22.49 8.51
CA GLN A 3 1.79 22.05 8.80
C GLN A 3 1.07 21.90 7.47
N GLY A 4 1.12 20.70 6.90
CA GLY A 4 0.30 20.32 5.75
C GLY A 4 -1.16 20.30 6.16
N ALA A 5 -1.96 21.13 5.50
CA ALA A 5 -3.41 21.11 5.60
C ALA A 5 -3.93 19.67 5.38
N ARG A 6 -4.55 19.11 6.40
CA ARG A 6 -5.27 17.84 6.31
C ARG A 6 -6.57 18.06 5.57
N PRO A 7 -6.89 17.25 4.58
CA PRO A 7 -8.23 17.24 4.02
C PRO A 7 -9.18 16.53 4.98
N GLU A 8 -10.18 17.23 5.46
CA GLU A 8 -11.34 16.66 6.18
C GLU A 8 -12.04 15.53 5.40
N ALA A 9 -11.89 15.50 4.08
CA ALA A 9 -12.34 14.40 3.22
C ALA A 9 -11.70 13.03 3.55
N ARG A 10 -10.57 12.98 4.29
CA ARG A 10 -9.95 11.72 4.72
C ARG A 10 -10.60 11.16 5.99
N THR A 11 -11.11 12.02 6.85
CA THR A 11 -11.83 11.63 8.08
C THR A 11 -13.21 11.04 7.75
N GLU A 12 -13.95 11.64 6.83
CA GLU A 12 -15.27 11.12 6.41
C GLU A 12 -15.16 9.78 5.67
N ALA A 13 -14.17 9.61 4.79
CA ALA A 13 -13.97 8.34 4.06
C ALA A 13 -13.46 7.21 4.98
N GLY A 14 -12.59 7.52 5.94
CA GLY A 14 -12.10 6.57 6.95
C GLY A 14 -13.21 6.14 7.90
N SER A 15 -14.00 7.08 8.40
CA SER A 15 -15.14 6.83 9.26
C SER A 15 -16.22 5.98 8.57
N SER A 16 -16.48 6.22 7.29
CA SER A 16 -17.42 5.43 6.49
C SER A 16 -16.98 3.98 6.31
N SER A 17 -15.70 3.72 6.12
CA SER A 17 -15.17 2.36 5.92
C SER A 17 -15.18 1.52 7.20
N VAL A 18 -14.83 2.13 8.34
CA VAL A 18 -14.92 1.48 9.65
C VAL A 18 -16.35 1.16 10.03
N LEU A 19 -17.28 2.07 9.74
CA LEU A 19 -18.72 1.85 9.97
C LEU A 19 -19.28 0.70 9.10
N ALA A 20 -18.86 0.60 7.84
CA ALA A 20 -19.23 -0.53 6.98
C ALA A 20 -18.67 -1.85 7.50
N SER A 21 -17.43 -1.84 7.99
CA SER A 21 -16.79 -3.01 8.58
C SER A 21 -17.43 -3.41 9.92
N LEU A 22 -17.87 -2.47 10.74
CA LEU A 22 -18.61 -2.74 11.99
C LEU A 22 -19.98 -3.39 11.73
N ARG A 23 -20.65 -3.05 10.62
CA ARG A 23 -21.87 -3.76 10.22
C ARG A 23 -21.63 -5.22 9.85
N ARG A 24 -20.50 -5.51 9.23
CA ARG A 24 -20.10 -6.87 8.84
C ARG A 24 -19.56 -7.68 10.02
N PHE A 25 -18.87 -7.03 10.93
CA PHE A 25 -18.28 -7.61 12.12
C PHE A 25 -18.76 -6.81 13.34
N PRO A 26 -19.94 -7.11 13.88
CA PRO A 26 -20.44 -6.41 15.07
C PRO A 26 -19.57 -6.74 16.29
N PRO A 27 -19.33 -5.77 17.18
CA PRO A 27 -18.63 -6.03 18.43
C PRO A 27 -19.52 -6.88 19.37
N ARG A 28 -18.90 -7.57 20.30
CA ARG A 28 -19.62 -8.27 21.35
C ARG A 28 -20.47 -7.27 22.16
N PRO A 29 -21.73 -7.58 22.42
CA PRO A 29 -22.54 -6.75 23.29
C PRO A 29 -22.02 -6.81 24.73
N LEU A 30 -22.16 -5.73 25.48
CA LEU A 30 -21.99 -5.77 26.91
C LEU A 30 -23.25 -6.42 27.49
N PRO A 31 -23.15 -7.51 28.29
CA PRO A 31 -24.30 -8.10 28.96
C PRO A 31 -24.85 -7.14 30.03
N ASP A 32 -26.15 -7.15 30.27
CA ASP A 32 -26.80 -6.31 31.26
C ASP A 32 -26.31 -6.61 32.69
N SER A 33 -25.93 -7.85 32.96
CA SER A 33 -25.38 -8.28 34.24
C SER A 33 -24.43 -9.47 34.04
N TRP A 34 -23.49 -9.61 35.00
CA TRP A 34 -22.57 -10.75 35.11
C TRP A 34 -22.27 -11.03 36.60
N PRO A 35 -21.78 -12.21 36.95
CA PRO A 35 -21.66 -12.64 38.35
C PRO A 35 -20.85 -11.68 39.23
N GLU A 36 -19.77 -11.10 38.74
CA GLU A 36 -18.87 -10.25 39.53
C GLU A 36 -19.47 -8.88 39.85
N THR A 37 -20.35 -8.36 39.00
CA THR A 37 -20.94 -7.02 39.18
C THR A 37 -22.06 -6.99 40.23
N VAL A 38 -22.60 -8.15 40.61
CA VAL A 38 -23.65 -8.27 41.65
C VAL A 38 -23.12 -8.86 42.96
N GLN A 39 -21.81 -9.14 43.04
CA GLN A 39 -21.23 -9.71 44.28
C GLN A 39 -21.32 -8.70 45.46
N PRO A 40 -21.61 -9.22 46.67
CA PRO A 40 -21.51 -8.40 47.86
C PRO A 40 -20.11 -7.80 48.09
N ARG A 41 -20.06 -6.58 48.60
CA ARG A 41 -18.80 -5.88 48.86
C ARG A 41 -17.76 -6.72 49.61
N GLN A 42 -18.18 -7.41 50.62
CA GLN A 42 -17.28 -8.24 51.45
C GLN A 42 -16.55 -9.28 50.63
N LEU A 43 -17.25 -9.94 49.73
CA LEU A 43 -16.68 -10.95 48.80
C LEU A 43 -15.73 -10.31 47.79
N ILE A 44 -16.09 -9.13 47.24
CA ILE A 44 -15.22 -8.38 46.35
C ILE A 44 -13.90 -8.03 47.03
N VAL A 45 -13.97 -7.43 48.23
CA VAL A 45 -12.78 -7.02 49.00
C VAL A 45 -11.91 -8.24 49.33
N ALA A 46 -12.51 -9.34 49.79
CA ALA A 46 -11.79 -10.59 50.09
C ALA A 46 -11.08 -11.13 48.84
N ARG A 47 -11.78 -11.23 47.74
CA ARG A 47 -11.25 -11.75 46.48
C ARG A 47 -10.14 -10.86 45.88
N LEU A 48 -10.35 -9.57 45.80
CA LEU A 48 -9.43 -8.64 45.11
C LEU A 48 -8.19 -8.30 45.94
N LEU A 49 -8.16 -8.64 47.23
CA LEU A 49 -6.98 -8.47 48.08
C LEU A 49 -6.19 -9.77 48.30
N THR A 50 -6.50 -10.85 47.56
CA THR A 50 -5.78 -12.13 47.53
C THR A 50 -5.18 -12.38 46.16
N GLU A 51 -4.32 -13.39 46.02
CA GLU A 51 -3.82 -13.83 44.71
C GLU A 51 -4.97 -14.29 43.81
N PRO A 52 -4.90 -14.04 42.50
CA PRO A 52 -3.79 -13.48 41.72
C PRO A 52 -3.78 -11.93 41.64
N PHE A 53 -4.70 -11.23 42.30
CA PHE A 53 -4.82 -9.76 42.20
C PHE A 53 -3.77 -9.04 43.01
N THR A 54 -3.17 -9.66 44.03
CA THR A 54 -2.16 -9.08 44.92
C THR A 54 -0.89 -9.92 45.01
N THR A 55 -0.02 -9.82 44.01
CA THR A 55 1.38 -10.33 44.09
C THR A 55 2.37 -9.30 44.60
N VAL A 56 1.90 -8.19 45.13
CA VAL A 56 2.72 -7.00 45.44
C VAL A 56 3.30 -7.11 46.82
N SER A 57 4.52 -6.54 47.01
CA SER A 57 5.18 -6.45 48.31
C SER A 57 4.22 -5.95 49.38
N ALA A 58 4.33 -6.50 50.59
CA ALA A 58 3.46 -6.19 51.74
C ALA A 58 3.26 -4.69 51.99
N GLY A 59 4.25 -3.85 51.65
CA GLY A 59 4.18 -2.38 51.83
C GLY A 59 3.17 -1.67 50.91
N LEU A 60 2.77 -2.25 49.81
CA LEU A 60 1.80 -1.63 48.87
C LEU A 60 0.34 -2.08 49.12
N GLN A 61 0.13 -3.14 49.86
CA GLN A 61 -1.20 -3.68 50.16
C GLN A 61 -2.12 -2.70 50.89
N PRO A 62 -1.65 -1.92 51.91
CA PRO A 62 -2.50 -0.97 52.61
C PRO A 62 -3.03 0.14 51.66
N GLY A 63 -2.23 0.55 50.68
CA GLY A 63 -2.65 1.52 49.67
C GLY A 63 -3.71 0.98 48.72
N ARG A 64 -3.58 -0.28 48.31
CA ARG A 64 -4.58 -0.98 47.46
C ARG A 64 -5.89 -1.16 48.21
N ARG A 65 -5.85 -1.63 49.43
CA ARG A 65 -7.03 -1.79 50.31
C ARG A 65 -7.76 -0.45 50.48
N ARG A 66 -7.04 0.61 50.89
CA ARG A 66 -7.63 1.94 51.03
C ARG A 66 -8.27 2.45 49.75
N GLY A 67 -7.60 2.25 48.60
CA GLY A 67 -8.13 2.66 47.30
C GLY A 67 -9.38 1.90 46.92
N LEU A 68 -9.37 0.57 47.06
CA LEU A 68 -10.50 -0.30 46.78
C LEU A 68 -11.71 0.07 47.65
N THR A 69 -11.50 0.17 49.00
CA THR A 69 -12.55 0.52 49.94
C THR A 69 -13.17 1.88 49.56
N ARG A 70 -12.33 2.88 49.27
CA ARG A 70 -12.79 4.23 48.96
C ARG A 70 -13.63 4.29 47.67
N VAL A 71 -13.23 3.55 46.63
CA VAL A 71 -14.02 3.48 45.39
C VAL A 71 -15.34 2.76 45.64
N LEU A 72 -15.35 1.66 46.39
CA LEU A 72 -16.57 0.96 46.76
C LEU A 72 -17.49 1.81 47.62
N ASP A 73 -16.97 2.54 48.64
CA ASP A 73 -17.77 3.45 49.47
C ASP A 73 -18.45 4.52 48.61
N TRP A 74 -17.74 5.06 47.65
CA TRP A 74 -18.29 6.06 46.75
C TRP A 74 -19.36 5.49 45.82
N LEU A 75 -19.13 4.30 45.26
CA LEU A 75 -20.10 3.62 44.37
C LEU A 75 -21.37 3.20 45.17
N GLU A 76 -21.28 2.83 46.43
CA GLU A 76 -22.46 2.50 47.23
C GLU A 76 -23.42 3.67 47.43
N HIS A 77 -22.94 4.91 47.30
CA HIS A 77 -23.79 6.10 47.33
C HIS A 77 -24.42 6.44 45.98
N GLN A 78 -24.11 5.70 44.91
CA GLN A 78 -24.71 5.90 43.61
C GLN A 78 -25.95 5.00 43.44
N PRO A 79 -26.98 5.43 42.67
CA PRO A 79 -28.14 4.59 42.41
C PRO A 79 -27.76 3.42 41.45
N GLY A 80 -28.38 2.26 41.64
CA GLY A 80 -28.22 1.08 40.82
C GLY A 80 -28.21 -0.21 41.60
N ASP A 81 -28.63 -1.31 40.97
CA ASP A 81 -28.74 -2.63 41.54
C ASP A 81 -27.41 -3.41 41.48
N SER A 82 -26.57 -3.11 40.53
CA SER A 82 -25.23 -3.68 40.35
C SER A 82 -24.13 -2.63 40.51
N TRP A 83 -22.90 -3.08 40.69
CA TRP A 83 -21.73 -2.18 40.70
C TRP A 83 -21.53 -1.46 39.37
N GLN A 84 -21.91 -2.11 38.29
CA GLN A 84 -21.90 -1.50 36.94
C GLN A 84 -22.91 -0.37 36.82
N ASP A 85 -24.14 -0.56 37.30
CA ASP A 85 -25.17 0.50 37.25
C ASP A 85 -24.71 1.71 38.07
N ARG A 86 -24.17 1.46 39.24
CA ARG A 86 -23.61 2.51 40.09
C ARG A 86 -22.45 3.26 39.46
N TRP A 87 -21.58 2.53 38.75
CA TRP A 87 -20.49 3.13 37.98
C TRP A 87 -21.04 4.07 36.89
N LEU A 88 -21.99 3.60 36.08
CA LEU A 88 -22.60 4.40 35.04
C LEU A 88 -23.37 5.60 35.58
N ALA A 89 -24.15 5.41 36.67
CA ALA A 89 -24.90 6.46 37.32
C ALA A 89 -24.01 7.55 37.96
N SER A 90 -22.78 7.20 38.35
CA SER A 90 -21.81 8.16 38.88
C SER A 90 -21.33 9.22 37.88
N GLY A 91 -21.54 9.03 36.58
CA GLY A 91 -21.04 9.88 35.50
C GLY A 91 -19.53 9.78 35.25
N ALA A 92 -18.80 9.01 36.06
CA ALA A 92 -17.32 8.90 35.97
C ALA A 92 -16.85 8.31 34.66
N ASP A 93 -17.66 7.48 34.01
CA ASP A 93 -17.35 6.89 32.70
C ASP A 93 -17.30 7.96 31.58
N ALA A 94 -18.11 9.01 31.69
CA ALA A 94 -18.11 10.13 30.74
C ALA A 94 -17.01 11.17 31.06
N GLU A 95 -16.51 11.18 32.28
CA GLU A 95 -15.43 12.08 32.71
C GLU A 95 -14.09 11.65 32.09
N GLY A 96 -13.73 12.26 31.00
CA GLY A 96 -12.43 12.08 30.40
C GLY A 96 -11.29 12.57 31.32
N ASN A 97 -10.06 12.14 31.05
CA ASN A 97 -8.87 12.63 31.73
C ASN A 97 -8.75 12.16 33.20
N MET A 98 -8.12 12.98 34.03
CA MET A 98 -7.84 12.70 35.44
C MET A 98 -9.00 13.10 36.38
N ALA A 99 -10.04 13.77 35.86
CA ALA A 99 -11.09 14.39 36.66
C ALA A 99 -11.90 13.40 37.52
N TRP A 100 -12.22 12.24 36.96
CA TRP A 100 -12.96 11.17 37.63
C TRP A 100 -12.32 10.73 38.95
N ARG A 101 -10.98 10.85 39.09
CA ARG A 101 -10.27 10.47 40.34
C ARG A 101 -10.59 11.36 41.55
N ARG A 102 -11.25 12.49 41.33
CA ARG A 102 -11.69 13.41 42.36
C ARG A 102 -13.08 13.06 42.89
N LEU A 103 -13.87 12.30 42.07
CA LEU A 103 -15.26 11.97 42.42
C LEU A 103 -15.38 11.12 43.70
N PRO A 104 -14.48 10.13 44.00
CA PRO A 104 -14.54 9.37 45.20
C PRO A 104 -14.04 10.14 46.46
N ALA A 105 -14.00 11.45 46.47
CA ALA A 105 -13.48 12.23 47.57
C ALA A 105 -14.63 12.66 48.52
N THR A 106 -14.72 12.00 49.66
CA THR A 106 -15.67 12.35 50.72
C THR A 106 -15.13 13.49 51.64
N ASP A 107 -13.82 13.63 51.72
CA ASP A 107 -13.15 14.70 52.49
C ASP A 107 -12.14 15.45 51.59
N ARG A 108 -12.47 16.67 51.23
CA ARG A 108 -11.72 17.50 50.26
C ARG A 108 -10.29 17.81 50.73
N SER A 109 -10.00 17.78 52.01
CA SER A 109 -8.68 18.19 52.56
C SER A 109 -7.59 17.10 52.40
N ARG A 110 -7.92 15.83 52.43
CA ARG A 110 -6.97 14.70 52.31
C ARG A 110 -7.01 13.97 50.95
N ALA A 111 -8.05 14.16 50.20
CA ALA A 111 -8.31 13.43 48.98
C ALA A 111 -7.62 14.01 47.76
N ASP A 112 -7.28 15.26 47.79
CA ASP A 112 -6.68 15.97 46.62
C ASP A 112 -5.15 15.86 46.57
N THR A 113 -4.56 15.03 47.43
CA THR A 113 -3.14 14.70 47.36
C THR A 113 -2.87 13.69 46.21
N GLU A 114 -1.69 13.76 45.63
CA GLU A 114 -1.25 12.81 44.59
C GLU A 114 -1.33 11.38 45.08
N HIS A 115 -0.98 11.11 46.37
CA HIS A 115 -1.11 9.80 46.98
C HIS A 115 -2.57 9.30 47.07
N GLY A 116 -3.51 10.19 47.36
CA GLY A 116 -4.94 9.87 47.40
C GLY A 116 -5.48 9.49 46.02
N ARG A 117 -5.09 10.22 44.96
CA ARG A 117 -5.45 9.94 43.57
C ARG A 117 -4.84 8.65 43.05
N LEU A 118 -3.61 8.33 43.45
CA LEU A 118 -2.96 7.06 43.11
C LEU A 118 -3.64 5.88 43.80
N ALA A 119 -4.09 6.02 45.04
CA ALA A 119 -4.83 4.98 45.74
C ALA A 119 -6.17 4.70 45.05
N VAL A 120 -6.94 5.72 44.68
CA VAL A 120 -8.19 5.58 43.93
C VAL A 120 -7.94 4.88 42.60
N ALA A 121 -6.89 5.24 41.86
CA ALA A 121 -6.55 4.60 40.59
C ALA A 121 -6.22 3.12 40.80
N ARG A 122 -5.52 2.74 41.84
CA ARG A 122 -5.22 1.34 42.18
C ARG A 122 -6.49 0.56 42.57
N GLY A 123 -7.39 1.18 43.33
CA GLY A 123 -8.68 0.58 43.67
C GLY A 123 -9.51 0.33 42.41
N MET A 124 -9.57 1.27 41.52
CA MET A 124 -10.25 1.13 40.24
C MET A 124 -9.65 0.03 39.37
N SER A 125 -8.32 -0.05 39.29
CA SER A 125 -7.65 -1.14 38.56
C SER A 125 -8.06 -2.51 39.11
N LEU A 126 -8.19 -2.68 40.41
CA LEU A 126 -8.63 -3.92 41.02
C LEU A 126 -10.08 -4.27 40.65
N LEU A 127 -10.99 -3.29 40.65
CA LEU A 127 -12.38 -3.51 40.26
C LEU A 127 -12.51 -3.89 38.79
N VAL A 128 -11.73 -3.24 37.90
CA VAL A 128 -11.69 -3.55 36.48
C VAL A 128 -11.06 -4.91 36.21
N CYS A 129 -9.90 -5.21 36.81
CA CYS A 129 -9.25 -6.53 36.66
C CYS A 129 -10.08 -7.64 37.27
N GLY A 130 -10.80 -7.38 38.33
CA GLY A 130 -11.71 -8.31 38.99
C GLY A 130 -13.06 -8.46 38.34
N ASP A 131 -13.29 -7.80 37.21
CA ASP A 131 -14.55 -7.82 36.48
C ASP A 131 -15.77 -7.34 37.27
N VAL A 132 -15.54 -6.49 38.24
CA VAL A 132 -16.66 -5.91 39.02
C VAL A 132 -17.37 -4.83 38.24
N ILE A 133 -16.58 -4.01 37.53
CA ILE A 133 -17.05 -2.98 36.60
C ILE A 133 -16.33 -3.07 35.29
N ARG A 134 -17.02 -2.70 34.21
CA ARG A 134 -16.52 -2.64 32.83
C ARG A 134 -16.67 -1.21 32.30
N PRO A 135 -15.63 -0.38 32.44
CA PRO A 135 -15.65 0.97 31.88
C PRO A 135 -15.73 0.94 30.36
N SER A 136 -16.24 2.00 29.75
CA SER A 136 -16.27 2.15 28.29
C SER A 136 -14.85 2.17 27.70
N LEU A 137 -14.73 1.78 26.45
CA LEU A 137 -13.45 1.90 25.71
C LEU A 137 -12.99 3.35 25.66
N GLY A 138 -13.92 4.32 25.61
CA GLY A 138 -13.63 5.73 25.68
C GLY A 138 -12.86 6.09 26.94
N TRP A 139 -13.35 5.68 28.09
CA TRP A 139 -12.69 5.88 29.38
C TRP A 139 -11.33 5.19 29.47
N LEU A 140 -11.25 3.92 29.03
CA LEU A 140 -10.03 3.10 29.08
C LEU A 140 -8.91 3.62 28.17
N MET A 141 -9.24 4.36 27.11
CA MET A 141 -8.28 4.94 26.17
C MET A 141 -7.82 6.35 26.55
N THR A 142 -8.35 6.93 27.64
CA THR A 142 -7.86 8.22 28.14
C THR A 142 -6.43 8.11 28.72
N PRO A 143 -5.64 9.19 28.68
CA PRO A 143 -4.27 9.18 29.20
C PRO A 143 -4.15 8.81 30.69
N SER A 144 -5.24 8.94 31.44
CA SER A 144 -5.30 8.69 32.87
C SER A 144 -5.50 7.22 33.29
N THR A 145 -5.72 6.34 32.33
CA THR A 145 -5.85 4.90 32.62
C THR A 145 -4.55 4.37 33.20
N PRO A 146 -4.60 3.51 34.23
CA PRO A 146 -3.40 2.95 34.84
C PRO A 146 -2.49 2.31 33.79
N ARG A 147 -1.19 2.66 33.82
CA ARG A 147 -0.23 2.16 32.82
C ARG A 147 -0.02 0.66 32.89
N ASP A 148 -0.27 0.07 34.06
CA ASP A 148 0.01 -1.35 34.33
C ASP A 148 -1.19 -2.28 34.10
N LEU A 149 -2.29 -1.77 33.52
CA LEU A 149 -3.52 -2.54 33.33
C LEU A 149 -3.25 -3.86 32.58
N ALA A 150 -2.41 -3.84 31.55
CA ALA A 150 -2.07 -5.04 30.79
C ALA A 150 -1.33 -6.09 31.62
N ALA A 151 -0.39 -5.67 32.48
CA ALA A 151 0.34 -6.56 33.37
C ALA A 151 -0.56 -7.14 34.47
N GLU A 152 -1.49 -6.35 34.98
CA GLU A 152 -2.47 -6.83 35.96
C GLU A 152 -3.46 -7.83 35.34
N PHE A 153 -3.95 -7.58 34.14
CA PHE A 153 -4.79 -8.51 33.37
C PHE A 153 -4.06 -9.82 33.03
N ALA A 154 -2.81 -9.72 32.64
CA ALA A 154 -1.99 -10.88 32.34
C ALA A 154 -1.85 -11.81 33.58
N ARG A 155 -1.80 -11.25 34.81
CA ARG A 155 -1.72 -12.05 36.02
C ARG A 155 -3.08 -12.58 36.49
N SER A 156 -4.11 -11.74 36.45
CA SER A 156 -5.37 -11.98 37.14
C SER A 156 -6.48 -12.58 36.27
N ARG A 157 -6.42 -12.39 34.96
CA ARG A 157 -7.51 -12.78 34.05
C ARG A 157 -7.10 -13.89 33.06
N ASP A 158 -5.96 -13.75 32.39
CA ASP A 158 -5.57 -14.68 31.33
C ASP A 158 -4.04 -14.74 31.14
N ALA A 159 -3.36 -15.38 32.11
CA ALA A 159 -1.90 -15.49 32.05
C ALA A 159 -1.41 -16.23 30.80
N ALA A 160 -2.09 -17.30 30.39
CA ALA A 160 -1.71 -18.10 29.23
C ALA A 160 -1.89 -17.31 27.91
N GLY A 161 -3.01 -16.59 27.75
CA GLY A 161 -3.28 -15.79 26.57
C GLY A 161 -2.26 -14.67 26.41
N PHE A 162 -1.97 -13.91 27.47
CA PHE A 162 -0.97 -12.84 27.42
C PHE A 162 0.46 -13.36 27.23
N GLU A 163 0.84 -14.53 27.79
CA GLU A 163 2.17 -15.12 27.53
C GLU A 163 2.30 -15.58 26.07
N LYS A 164 1.28 -16.19 25.48
CA LYS A 164 1.24 -16.54 24.05
C LYS A 164 1.50 -15.30 23.19
N LEU A 165 0.82 -14.19 23.50
CA LEU A 165 1.02 -12.92 22.80
C LEU A 165 2.44 -12.35 23.01
N ALA A 166 2.99 -12.44 24.23
CA ALA A 166 4.33 -11.98 24.53
C ALA A 166 5.42 -12.78 23.78
N VAL A 167 5.25 -14.08 23.65
CA VAL A 167 6.13 -14.94 22.85
C VAL A 167 6.13 -14.49 21.39
N LEU A 168 4.95 -14.27 20.81
CA LEU A 168 4.82 -13.77 19.44
C LEU A 168 5.46 -12.40 19.23
N CYS A 169 5.34 -11.49 20.20
CA CYS A 169 6.01 -10.17 20.14
C CYS A 169 7.54 -10.33 20.12
N ARG A 170 8.09 -11.20 20.95
CA ARG A 170 9.54 -11.49 20.99
C ARG A 170 10.03 -12.09 19.68
N GLY A 171 9.33 -13.09 19.15
CA GLY A 171 9.65 -13.73 17.88
C GLY A 171 9.56 -12.78 16.65
N ALA A 172 8.66 -11.81 16.70
CA ALA A 172 8.50 -10.82 15.63
C ALA A 172 9.52 -9.65 15.68
N GLY A 173 10.41 -9.60 16.67
CA GLY A 173 11.40 -8.54 16.83
C GLY A 173 10.78 -7.14 16.99
N VAL A 174 9.58 -7.04 17.54
CA VAL A 174 8.86 -5.78 17.70
C VAL A 174 9.41 -5.02 18.91
N ASN A 175 9.55 -3.70 18.76
CA ASN A 175 10.04 -2.87 19.85
C ASN A 175 9.11 -2.93 21.08
N THR A 176 9.71 -2.79 22.27
CA THR A 176 9.02 -2.91 23.56
C THR A 176 7.83 -1.96 23.69
N HIS A 177 7.93 -0.73 23.18
CA HIS A 177 6.83 0.25 23.24
C HIS A 177 5.62 -0.18 22.42
N THR A 178 5.85 -0.66 21.19
CA THR A 178 4.76 -1.18 20.32
C THR A 178 4.12 -2.42 20.94
N ALA A 179 4.91 -3.33 21.51
CA ALA A 179 4.40 -4.51 22.21
C ALA A 179 3.55 -4.10 23.42
N GLN A 180 4.04 -3.22 24.26
CA GLN A 180 3.31 -2.69 25.43
C GLN A 180 2.00 -2.01 25.05
N LEU A 181 2.03 -1.19 23.99
CA LEU A 181 0.81 -0.54 23.47
C LEU A 181 -0.21 -1.56 22.97
N ALA A 182 0.25 -2.61 22.29
CA ALA A 182 -0.63 -3.68 21.82
C ALA A 182 -1.27 -4.42 22.99
N MET A 183 -0.47 -4.82 23.98
CA MET A 183 -0.97 -5.49 25.21
C MET A 183 -1.98 -4.62 25.95
N ARG A 184 -1.69 -3.30 26.08
CA ARG A 184 -2.62 -2.35 26.70
C ARG A 184 -3.96 -2.27 25.97
N ARG A 185 -3.96 -2.27 24.63
CA ARG A 185 -5.17 -2.24 23.84
C ARG A 185 -5.99 -3.52 23.97
N ILE A 186 -5.31 -4.67 23.99
CA ILE A 186 -5.95 -5.97 24.23
C ILE A 186 -6.57 -6.00 25.64
N ALA A 187 -5.83 -5.59 26.66
CA ALA A 187 -6.36 -5.47 28.02
C ALA A 187 -7.56 -4.52 28.12
N ALA A 188 -7.56 -3.39 27.38
CA ALA A 188 -8.69 -2.47 27.32
C ALA A 188 -9.95 -3.12 26.70
N ILE A 189 -9.81 -3.93 25.65
CA ILE A 189 -10.95 -4.69 25.10
C ILE A 189 -11.51 -5.65 26.15
N LEU A 190 -10.65 -6.40 26.84
CA LEU A 190 -11.07 -7.32 27.89
C LEU A 190 -11.68 -6.59 29.10
N ALA A 191 -11.16 -5.43 29.45
CA ALA A 191 -11.71 -4.59 30.51
C ALA A 191 -13.12 -4.08 30.20
N ALA A 192 -13.39 -3.74 28.94
CA ALA A 192 -14.70 -3.23 28.51
C ALA A 192 -15.71 -4.35 28.24
N LYS A 193 -15.28 -5.48 27.71
CA LYS A 193 -16.18 -6.54 27.22
C LYS A 193 -16.19 -7.82 28.08
N GLY A 194 -15.22 -7.94 29.00
CA GLY A 194 -15.00 -9.20 29.72
C GLY A 194 -14.37 -10.30 28.89
N GLY A 195 -14.28 -11.49 29.45
CA GLY A 195 -13.74 -12.67 28.77
C GLY A 195 -12.22 -12.79 28.83
N ARG A 196 -11.68 -13.63 27.95
CA ARG A 196 -10.26 -13.95 27.76
C ARG A 196 -9.79 -13.48 26.41
N VAL A 197 -8.48 -13.57 26.14
CA VAL A 197 -7.86 -13.20 24.86
C VAL A 197 -8.53 -13.92 23.69
N ASP A 198 -8.84 -15.21 23.82
CA ASP A 198 -9.46 -16.01 22.77
C ASP A 198 -10.93 -15.64 22.48
N ASP A 199 -11.58 -14.86 23.36
CA ASP A 199 -12.96 -14.39 23.15
C ASP A 199 -13.02 -13.09 22.33
N ILE A 200 -11.89 -12.44 22.04
CA ILE A 200 -11.85 -11.17 21.34
C ILE A 200 -12.25 -11.37 19.88
N THR A 201 -13.18 -10.54 19.41
CA THR A 201 -13.67 -10.56 18.02
C THR A 201 -13.09 -9.45 17.15
N VAL A 202 -13.23 -9.61 15.83
CA VAL A 202 -12.89 -8.53 14.88
C VAL A 202 -13.67 -7.25 15.20
N GLY A 203 -14.95 -7.38 15.60
CA GLY A 203 -15.80 -6.26 15.93
C GLY A 203 -15.33 -5.49 17.17
N ASP A 204 -14.86 -6.17 18.20
CA ASP A 204 -14.29 -5.53 19.40
C ASP A 204 -13.05 -4.71 19.04
N CYS A 205 -12.22 -5.25 18.14
CA CYS A 205 -11.03 -4.54 17.65
C CYS A 205 -11.40 -3.28 16.85
N LEU A 206 -12.45 -3.36 16.02
CA LEU A 206 -12.94 -2.22 15.23
C LEU A 206 -13.54 -1.13 16.11
N GLU A 207 -14.29 -1.51 17.14
CA GLU A 207 -14.87 -0.58 18.10
C GLU A 207 -13.75 0.20 18.83
N LEU A 208 -12.70 -0.51 19.29
CA LEU A 208 -11.53 0.14 19.86
C LEU A 208 -10.83 1.09 18.90
N LEU A 209 -10.60 0.66 17.65
CA LEU A 209 -9.96 1.51 16.63
C LEU A 209 -10.76 2.78 16.37
N ARG A 210 -12.09 2.70 16.34
CA ARG A 210 -12.97 3.86 16.19
C ARG A 210 -12.82 4.83 17.36
N VAL A 211 -12.86 4.33 18.60
CA VAL A 211 -12.69 5.16 19.80
C VAL A 211 -11.35 5.88 19.79
N VAL A 212 -10.27 5.18 19.41
CA VAL A 212 -8.93 5.77 19.29
C VAL A 212 -8.86 6.85 18.21
N GLU A 213 -9.53 6.65 17.08
CA GLU A 213 -9.60 7.62 15.97
C GLU A 213 -10.39 8.87 16.39
N ASP A 214 -11.50 8.71 17.10
CA ASP A 214 -12.35 9.81 17.58
C ASP A 214 -11.65 10.67 18.66
N GLN A 215 -10.85 10.03 19.53
CA GLN A 215 -10.16 10.74 20.63
C GLN A 215 -8.82 11.36 20.24
N GLN A 216 -8.13 10.77 19.28
CA GLN A 216 -6.79 11.17 18.87
C GLN A 216 -6.80 11.71 17.44
N ALA A 217 -7.15 12.98 17.27
CA ALA A 217 -6.97 13.69 15.99
C ALA A 217 -5.46 13.83 15.69
N GLY A 218 -4.84 12.82 15.10
CA GLY A 218 -3.43 12.90 14.72
C GLY A 218 -2.79 11.59 14.29
N ALA A 219 -1.54 11.66 13.81
CA ALA A 219 -0.69 10.53 13.42
C ALA A 219 -0.43 9.51 14.56
N ALA A 220 -0.82 9.83 15.78
CA ALA A 220 -0.71 9.01 16.97
C ALA A 220 -1.86 8.01 17.17
N ALA A 221 -2.81 7.90 16.23
CA ALA A 221 -3.87 6.86 16.29
C ALA A 221 -3.31 5.42 16.34
N GLY A 222 -2.00 5.31 16.40
CA GLY A 222 -1.21 4.14 16.78
C GLY A 222 -1.30 2.98 15.82
N SER A 223 -0.23 2.24 15.77
CA SER A 223 -0.10 1.01 14.98
C SER A 223 -1.25 0.05 15.29
N PRO A 224 -1.93 -0.52 14.30
CA PRO A 224 -2.91 -1.59 14.48
C PRO A 224 -2.24 -2.93 14.86
N TYR A 225 -1.05 -2.89 15.45
CA TYR A 225 -0.26 -4.07 15.76
C TYR A 225 -0.98 -5.03 16.72
N PHE A 226 -1.79 -4.53 17.65
CA PHE A 226 -2.62 -5.36 18.52
C PHE A 226 -3.55 -6.29 17.72
N TYR A 227 -4.13 -5.79 16.63
CA TYR A 227 -4.97 -6.59 15.75
C TYR A 227 -4.16 -7.65 14.98
N GLN A 228 -2.98 -7.24 14.48
CA GLN A 228 -2.06 -8.16 13.81
C GLN A 228 -1.60 -9.26 14.75
N LEU A 229 -1.31 -8.91 15.99
CA LEU A 229 -0.90 -9.84 17.03
C LEU A 229 -1.99 -10.87 17.37
N LEU A 230 -3.24 -10.42 17.55
CA LEU A 230 -4.40 -11.32 17.77
C LEU A 230 -4.63 -12.23 16.57
N ARG A 231 -4.47 -11.73 15.36
CA ARG A 231 -4.58 -12.53 14.14
C ARG A 231 -3.47 -13.58 14.06
N ALA A 232 -2.22 -13.20 14.33
CA ALA A 232 -1.07 -14.10 14.36
C ALA A 232 -1.20 -15.18 15.47
N ALA A 233 -1.86 -14.83 16.57
CA ALA A 233 -2.19 -15.78 17.64
C ALA A 233 -3.34 -16.73 17.29
N GLY A 234 -4.01 -16.56 16.15
CA GLY A 234 -5.15 -17.38 15.73
C GLY A 234 -6.47 -17.03 16.43
N VAL A 235 -6.50 -15.96 17.24
CA VAL A 235 -7.68 -15.54 18.02
C VAL A 235 -8.84 -15.13 17.12
N LEU A 236 -8.56 -14.43 16.04
CA LEU A 236 -9.58 -13.85 15.16
C LEU A 236 -10.08 -14.80 14.06
N GLY A 237 -9.54 -16.03 14.00
CA GLY A 237 -9.85 -17.02 12.98
C GLY A 237 -9.23 -16.71 11.60
N ASP A 238 -9.15 -17.74 10.74
CA ASP A 238 -8.48 -17.66 9.43
C ASP A 238 -9.19 -16.72 8.44
N GLY A 239 -10.50 -16.52 8.58
CA GLY A 239 -11.30 -15.62 7.76
C GLY A 239 -11.22 -14.15 8.16
N ALA A 240 -10.48 -13.80 9.23
CA ALA A 240 -10.38 -12.40 9.67
C ALA A 240 -9.61 -11.57 8.64
N PRO A 241 -10.16 -10.40 8.20
CA PRO A 241 -9.48 -9.52 7.27
C PRO A 241 -8.17 -8.99 7.86
N THR A 242 -7.23 -8.58 7.03
CA THR A 242 -6.03 -7.88 7.53
C THR A 242 -6.41 -6.53 8.14
N ALA A 243 -5.57 -5.98 9.00
CA ALA A 243 -5.78 -4.64 9.59
C ALA A 243 -5.95 -3.53 8.52
N ARG A 244 -5.37 -3.73 7.33
CA ARG A 244 -5.57 -2.85 6.17
C ARG A 244 -6.90 -3.14 5.48
N GLY A 245 -7.29 -4.41 5.37
CA GLY A 245 -8.57 -4.83 4.80
C GLY A 245 -9.78 -4.25 5.53
N LEU A 246 -9.66 -4.07 6.84
CA LEU A 246 -10.70 -3.42 7.65
C LEU A 246 -10.92 -1.94 7.32
N ARG A 247 -9.88 -1.25 6.81
CA ARG A 247 -9.90 0.18 6.47
C ARG A 247 -10.10 0.44 4.99
N THR A 248 -10.13 -0.60 4.16
CA THR A 248 -10.31 -0.47 2.73
C THR A 248 -11.75 -0.76 2.35
N GLN A 249 -12.38 0.22 1.72
CA GLN A 249 -13.69 0.03 1.13
C GLN A 249 -13.52 -0.72 -0.20
N GLY A 250 -14.16 -1.87 -0.34
CA GLY A 250 -14.22 -2.62 -1.59
C GLY A 250 -15.03 -1.90 -2.68
N GLN A 251 -15.28 -2.61 -3.77
CA GLN A 251 -16.17 -2.12 -4.82
C GLN A 251 -17.58 -1.96 -4.29
N LEU A 252 -18.22 -0.88 -4.68
CA LEU A 252 -19.64 -0.62 -4.42
C LEU A 252 -20.47 -1.15 -5.60
N SER A 253 -21.67 -1.63 -5.32
CA SER A 253 -22.63 -1.97 -6.39
C SER A 253 -23.09 -0.73 -7.15
N CYS A 254 -23.71 -0.91 -8.32
CA CYS A 254 -24.24 0.21 -9.10
C CYS A 254 -25.27 1.02 -8.32
N GLU A 255 -26.09 0.35 -7.50
CA GLU A 255 -27.06 0.99 -6.59
C GLU A 255 -26.33 1.85 -5.56
N GLN A 256 -25.37 1.28 -4.85
CA GLN A 256 -24.61 1.99 -3.83
C GLN A 256 -23.81 3.17 -4.41
N LEU A 257 -23.35 3.04 -5.67
CA LEU A 257 -22.66 4.11 -6.40
C LEU A 257 -23.56 5.31 -6.70
N ILE A 258 -24.88 5.11 -6.84
CA ILE A 258 -25.84 6.18 -7.09
C ILE A 258 -26.49 6.66 -5.79
N ASP A 259 -26.90 5.76 -4.90
CA ASP A 259 -27.64 6.07 -3.65
C ASP A 259 -26.86 7.02 -2.72
N ARG A 260 -25.55 6.92 -2.72
CA ARG A 260 -24.69 7.82 -1.91
C ARG A 260 -24.83 9.31 -2.25
N TYR A 261 -25.43 9.66 -3.39
CA TYR A 261 -25.66 11.05 -3.78
C TYR A 261 -27.02 11.58 -3.33
N GLY A 262 -27.90 10.73 -2.79
CA GLY A 262 -29.20 11.11 -2.28
C GLY A 262 -30.08 11.74 -3.36
N ILE A 263 -30.29 11.03 -4.47
CA ILE A 263 -31.17 11.45 -5.57
C ILE A 263 -32.60 11.28 -5.11
N ASP A 264 -33.39 12.36 -5.15
CA ASP A 264 -34.77 12.39 -4.67
C ASP A 264 -35.76 11.80 -5.69
N CYS A 265 -35.48 11.94 -6.99
CA CYS A 265 -36.33 11.39 -8.06
C CYS A 265 -36.04 9.90 -8.27
N ALA A 266 -36.84 9.01 -7.66
CA ALA A 266 -36.67 7.56 -7.75
C ALA A 266 -36.63 7.03 -9.18
N PRO A 267 -37.46 7.43 -10.16
CA PRO A 267 -37.36 6.95 -11.53
C PRO A 267 -36.05 7.27 -12.20
N VAL A 268 -35.46 8.46 -11.96
CA VAL A 268 -34.13 8.83 -12.53
C VAL A 268 -33.00 8.13 -11.77
N ARG A 269 -33.15 7.95 -10.47
CA ARG A 269 -32.22 7.12 -9.68
C ARG A 269 -32.12 5.72 -10.28
N ASP A 270 -33.25 5.10 -10.58
CA ASP A 270 -33.29 3.74 -11.15
C ASP A 270 -32.74 3.71 -12.58
N LEU A 271 -33.06 4.69 -13.41
CA LEU A 271 -32.44 4.86 -14.72
C LEU A 271 -30.90 4.93 -14.64
N LEU A 272 -30.37 5.72 -13.72
CA LEU A 272 -28.91 5.85 -13.58
C LEU A 272 -28.25 4.56 -13.10
N VAL A 273 -28.91 3.80 -12.24
CA VAL A 273 -28.46 2.47 -11.81
C VAL A 273 -28.44 1.51 -13.00
N ASP A 274 -29.51 1.46 -13.77
CA ASP A 274 -29.61 0.59 -14.95
C ASP A 274 -28.59 0.97 -16.03
N TYR A 275 -28.38 2.26 -16.25
CA TYR A 275 -27.31 2.73 -17.13
C TYR A 275 -25.93 2.28 -16.68
N LEU A 276 -25.63 2.37 -15.37
CA LEU A 276 -24.34 1.90 -14.85
C LEU A 276 -24.18 0.37 -15.02
N ARG A 277 -25.24 -0.41 -14.79
CA ARG A 277 -25.22 -1.87 -14.98
C ARG A 277 -24.92 -2.24 -16.43
N GLU A 278 -25.51 -1.53 -17.39
CA GLU A 278 -25.28 -1.75 -18.82
C GLU A 278 -23.85 -1.40 -19.22
N ARG A 279 -23.26 -0.37 -18.61
CA ARG A 279 -21.88 0.06 -18.89
C ARG A 279 -20.82 -0.73 -18.14
N GLN A 280 -21.17 -1.36 -17.03
CA GLN A 280 -20.24 -2.04 -16.13
C GLN A 280 -19.34 -3.10 -16.80
N PRO A 281 -19.85 -3.98 -17.71
CA PRO A 281 -19.01 -5.01 -18.33
C PRO A 281 -17.88 -4.45 -19.21
N ALA A 282 -18.03 -3.22 -19.70
CA ALA A 282 -17.07 -2.57 -20.60
C ALA A 282 -16.14 -1.55 -19.88
N LEU A 283 -16.28 -1.39 -18.56
CA LEU A 283 -15.55 -0.38 -17.80
C LEU A 283 -14.79 -0.99 -16.61
N ASP A 284 -13.58 -0.48 -16.36
CA ASP A 284 -12.93 -0.68 -15.08
C ASP A 284 -13.71 0.04 -13.95
N TYR A 285 -13.51 -0.41 -12.70
CA TYR A 285 -14.24 0.15 -11.56
C TYR A 285 -13.98 1.65 -11.37
N ALA A 286 -12.75 2.12 -11.60
CA ALA A 286 -12.42 3.54 -11.49
C ALA A 286 -13.21 4.39 -12.50
N SER A 287 -13.38 3.87 -13.73
CA SER A 287 -14.18 4.51 -14.78
C SER A 287 -15.68 4.47 -14.45
N LEU A 288 -16.19 3.33 -13.95
CA LEU A 288 -17.56 3.20 -13.48
C LEU A 288 -17.87 4.16 -12.32
N HIS A 289 -16.95 4.25 -11.36
CA HIS A 289 -17.05 5.18 -10.23
C HIS A 289 -17.06 6.64 -10.69
N LYS A 290 -16.20 7.00 -11.67
CA LYS A 290 -16.18 8.34 -12.25
C LYS A 290 -17.46 8.64 -13.03
N LEU A 291 -18.01 7.65 -13.73
CA LEU A 291 -19.27 7.74 -14.44
C LEU A 291 -20.42 8.04 -13.47
N SER A 292 -20.52 7.26 -12.38
CA SER A 292 -21.52 7.48 -11.32
C SER A 292 -21.40 8.87 -10.67
N TYR A 293 -20.18 9.33 -10.41
CA TYR A 293 -19.93 10.67 -9.86
C TYR A 293 -20.39 11.77 -10.81
N THR A 294 -20.15 11.59 -12.11
CA THR A 294 -20.54 12.57 -13.12
C THR A 294 -22.05 12.65 -13.27
N LEU A 295 -22.69 11.49 -13.46
CA LEU A 295 -24.12 11.43 -13.71
C LEU A 295 -24.96 11.65 -12.44
N GLY A 296 -24.55 11.02 -11.33
CA GLY A 296 -25.28 11.12 -10.08
C GLY A 296 -25.08 12.47 -9.38
N ARG A 297 -23.81 12.85 -9.09
CA ARG A 297 -23.53 14.04 -8.30
C ARG A 297 -23.46 15.34 -9.10
N LEU A 298 -22.69 15.34 -10.20
CA LEU A 298 -22.42 16.59 -10.94
C LEU A 298 -23.50 16.96 -11.93
N PHE A 299 -24.31 15.97 -12.35
CA PHE A 299 -25.42 16.22 -13.26
C PHE A 299 -26.74 16.19 -12.51
N TRP A 300 -27.25 15.02 -12.14
CA TRP A 300 -28.64 14.93 -11.68
C TRP A 300 -28.87 15.55 -10.29
N ARG A 301 -28.04 15.24 -9.31
CA ARG A 301 -28.17 15.83 -7.97
C ARG A 301 -28.00 17.36 -7.97
N ASP A 302 -27.10 17.89 -8.82
CA ASP A 302 -26.99 19.34 -9.00
C ASP A 302 -28.27 19.95 -9.57
N LEU A 303 -28.90 19.26 -10.52
CA LEU A 303 -30.20 19.71 -11.06
C LEU A 303 -31.28 19.70 -10.01
N GLU A 304 -31.44 18.67 -9.20
CA GLU A 304 -32.44 18.61 -8.12
C GLU A 304 -32.27 19.72 -7.07
N ILE A 305 -30.99 19.99 -6.70
CA ILE A 305 -30.70 21.06 -5.73
C ILE A 305 -31.13 22.44 -6.25
N HIS A 306 -30.94 22.72 -7.54
CA HIS A 306 -31.23 24.03 -8.12
C HIS A 306 -32.60 24.13 -8.77
N HIS A 307 -33.24 23.01 -9.05
CA HIS A 307 -34.54 22.90 -9.66
C HIS A 307 -35.35 21.79 -8.95
N PRO A 308 -35.80 22.03 -7.71
CA PRO A 308 -36.60 21.04 -6.96
C PRO A 308 -37.82 20.55 -7.74
N GLY A 309 -38.06 19.24 -7.75
CA GLY A 309 -39.12 18.60 -8.48
C GLY A 309 -38.84 18.28 -9.96
N ILE A 310 -37.58 18.50 -10.43
CA ILE A 310 -37.21 18.06 -11.77
C ILE A 310 -37.26 16.54 -11.87
N ALA A 311 -37.93 16.01 -12.88
CA ALA A 311 -38.15 14.57 -13.06
C ALA A 311 -37.94 14.09 -14.51
N SER A 312 -37.53 14.98 -15.42
CA SER A 312 -37.37 14.65 -16.83
C SER A 312 -35.98 15.02 -17.36
N LEU A 313 -35.43 14.15 -18.20
CA LEU A 313 -34.19 14.41 -18.93
C LEU A 313 -34.34 15.50 -20.02
N ARG A 314 -35.57 15.86 -20.37
CA ARG A 314 -35.81 16.98 -21.29
C ARG A 314 -35.66 18.31 -20.55
N LEU A 315 -34.42 18.82 -20.54
CA LEU A 315 -34.12 20.04 -19.81
C LEU A 315 -34.49 21.28 -20.60
N PRO A 316 -35.15 22.28 -19.99
CA PRO A 316 -35.30 23.61 -20.57
C PRO A 316 -33.91 24.22 -20.86
N ALA A 317 -33.83 25.05 -21.93
CA ALA A 317 -32.56 25.63 -22.38
C ALA A 317 -31.85 26.44 -21.27
N GLU A 318 -32.61 27.13 -20.45
CA GLU A 318 -32.11 27.94 -19.33
C GLU A 318 -31.49 27.06 -18.24
N VAL A 319 -32.19 25.97 -17.87
CA VAL A 319 -31.71 24.99 -16.90
C VAL A 319 -30.41 24.34 -17.36
N ALA A 320 -30.36 23.94 -18.62
CA ALA A 320 -29.16 23.34 -19.22
C ALA A 320 -27.98 24.32 -19.24
N THR A 321 -28.25 25.61 -19.57
CA THR A 321 -27.21 26.65 -19.61
C THR A 321 -26.69 26.93 -18.20
N ALA A 322 -27.57 27.10 -17.22
CA ALA A 322 -27.18 27.35 -15.83
C ALA A 322 -26.37 26.15 -15.24
N TRP A 323 -26.76 24.92 -15.53
CA TRP A 323 -26.01 23.73 -15.13
C TRP A 323 -24.60 23.71 -15.79
N LYS A 324 -24.47 24.01 -17.09
CA LYS A 324 -23.17 24.07 -17.76
C LYS A 324 -22.23 25.13 -17.15
N GLN A 325 -22.78 26.24 -16.65
CA GLN A 325 -22.01 27.26 -15.95
C GLN A 325 -21.52 26.74 -14.58
N ARG A 326 -22.36 26.08 -13.81
CA ARG A 326 -22.00 25.50 -12.50
C ARG A 326 -20.96 24.40 -12.61
N ILE A 327 -21.08 23.50 -13.58
CA ILE A 327 -20.11 22.42 -13.76
C ILE A 327 -18.73 22.94 -14.18
N ALA A 328 -18.64 24.14 -14.76
CA ALA A 328 -17.37 24.76 -15.15
C ALA A 328 -16.51 25.15 -13.95
N THR A 329 -17.07 25.25 -12.76
CA THR A 329 -16.40 25.63 -11.53
C THR A 329 -16.50 24.55 -10.46
N LYS A 330 -15.67 24.66 -9.44
CA LYS A 330 -15.72 23.84 -8.22
C LYS A 330 -15.42 24.72 -7.01
N THR A 331 -16.06 24.42 -5.90
CA THR A 331 -15.73 25.03 -4.61
C THR A 331 -14.62 24.22 -3.93
N VAL A 332 -13.56 24.87 -3.53
CA VAL A 332 -12.42 24.29 -2.80
C VAL A 332 -12.28 25.04 -1.47
N ARG A 333 -12.18 24.31 -0.37
CA ARG A 333 -11.86 24.92 0.92
C ARG A 333 -10.34 25.06 1.04
N ARG A 334 -9.89 26.28 1.29
CA ARG A 334 -8.47 26.58 1.56
C ARG A 334 -8.34 27.26 2.91
N THR A 335 -7.28 26.95 3.62
CA THR A 335 -6.90 27.71 4.80
C THR A 335 -6.17 28.97 4.35
N ILE A 336 -6.80 30.12 4.50
CA ILE A 336 -6.23 31.45 4.25
C ILE A 336 -6.18 32.13 5.61
N ASP A 337 -5.01 32.61 6.02
CA ASP A 337 -4.77 33.27 7.31
C ASP A 337 -5.30 32.46 8.53
N GLY A 338 -5.17 31.15 8.47
CA GLY A 338 -5.61 30.25 9.56
C GLY A 338 -7.13 29.94 9.54
N GLN A 339 -7.91 30.56 8.64
CA GLN A 339 -9.35 30.29 8.51
C GLN A 339 -9.67 29.46 7.27
N LEU A 340 -10.58 28.49 7.40
CA LEU A 340 -11.10 27.67 6.29
C LEU A 340 -12.07 28.52 5.44
N THR A 341 -11.59 28.98 4.29
CA THR A 341 -12.37 29.79 3.35
C THR A 341 -12.75 28.98 2.12
N ALA A 342 -14.00 29.07 1.71
CA ALA A 342 -14.50 28.45 0.48
C ALA A 342 -14.15 29.33 -0.73
N CYS A 343 -13.32 28.83 -1.63
CA CYS A 343 -12.91 29.50 -2.85
C CYS A 343 -13.50 28.80 -4.08
N THR A 344 -14.00 29.58 -5.04
CA THR A 344 -14.48 29.03 -6.32
C THR A 344 -13.34 29.04 -7.34
N GLU A 345 -13.03 27.86 -7.89
CA GLU A 345 -11.98 27.67 -8.89
C GLU A 345 -12.55 27.07 -10.18
N PRO A 346 -11.94 27.33 -11.34
CA PRO A 346 -12.28 26.65 -12.58
C PRO A 346 -12.09 25.14 -12.46
N ARG A 347 -13.06 24.34 -12.88
CA ARG A 347 -12.93 22.88 -12.96
C ARG A 347 -12.16 22.50 -14.22
N ILE A 348 -10.95 21.99 -14.06
CA ILE A 348 -10.03 21.66 -15.16
C ILE A 348 -10.64 20.64 -16.13
N ASN A 349 -11.37 19.65 -15.60
CA ASN A 349 -11.98 18.55 -16.34
C ASN A 349 -13.49 18.72 -16.62
N ALA A 350 -14.01 19.95 -16.53
CA ALA A 350 -15.43 20.24 -16.80
C ALA A 350 -15.90 19.70 -18.16
N ALA A 351 -15.06 19.84 -19.18
CA ALA A 351 -15.38 19.38 -20.51
C ALA A 351 -15.47 17.84 -20.62
N ASP A 352 -14.67 17.10 -19.85
CA ASP A 352 -14.76 15.63 -19.80
C ASP A 352 -16.09 15.20 -19.17
N HIS A 353 -16.56 15.90 -18.13
CA HIS A 353 -17.88 15.66 -17.53
C HIS A 353 -19.02 16.01 -18.49
N LEU A 354 -18.92 17.11 -19.23
CA LEU A 354 -19.92 17.43 -20.27
C LEU A 354 -19.99 16.33 -21.32
N MET A 355 -18.84 15.85 -21.81
CA MET A 355 -18.82 14.76 -22.80
C MET A 355 -19.36 13.44 -22.24
N THR A 356 -19.17 13.17 -20.96
CA THR A 356 -19.76 12.00 -20.30
C THR A 356 -21.29 12.09 -20.26
N VAL A 357 -21.84 13.25 -19.91
CA VAL A 357 -23.29 13.47 -19.95
C VAL A 357 -23.82 13.43 -21.40
N ARG A 358 -23.08 13.97 -22.37
CA ARG A 358 -23.47 13.85 -23.79
C ARG A 358 -23.53 12.39 -24.22
N ALA A 359 -22.52 11.57 -23.86
CA ALA A 359 -22.50 10.16 -24.19
C ALA A 359 -23.71 9.43 -23.57
N PHE A 360 -24.08 9.74 -22.32
CA PHE A 360 -25.28 9.21 -21.68
C PHE A 360 -26.56 9.45 -22.50
N TYR A 361 -26.79 10.68 -22.97
CA TYR A 361 -27.97 10.99 -23.81
C TYR A 361 -27.93 10.26 -25.16
N LEU A 362 -26.76 10.14 -25.78
CA LEU A 362 -26.61 9.45 -27.05
C LEU A 362 -26.78 7.94 -26.89
N ASP A 363 -26.21 7.35 -25.84
CA ASP A 363 -26.38 5.93 -25.53
C ASP A 363 -27.87 5.59 -25.33
N LEU A 364 -28.61 6.40 -24.55
CA LEU A 364 -30.05 6.21 -24.33
C LEU A 364 -30.85 6.27 -25.66
N SER A 365 -30.49 7.20 -26.53
CA SER A 365 -31.15 7.32 -27.83
C SER A 365 -30.85 6.13 -28.74
N GLN A 366 -29.63 5.60 -28.70
CA GLN A 366 -29.24 4.40 -29.44
C GLN A 366 -29.92 3.16 -28.87
N TRP A 367 -29.85 2.93 -27.57
CA TRP A 367 -30.41 1.76 -26.90
C TRP A 367 -31.94 1.72 -26.97
N ALA A 368 -32.59 2.88 -27.06
CA ALA A 368 -34.03 2.94 -27.30
C ALA A 368 -34.47 2.40 -28.66
N ALA A 369 -33.56 2.33 -29.64
CA ALA A 369 -33.83 1.67 -30.91
C ALA A 369 -33.75 0.13 -30.79
N GLU A 370 -32.93 -0.38 -29.87
CA GLU A 370 -32.77 -1.80 -29.59
C GLU A 370 -33.82 -2.33 -28.61
N ASP A 371 -34.10 -1.58 -27.55
CA ASP A 371 -35.15 -1.87 -26.53
C ASP A 371 -35.99 -0.61 -26.23
N PRO A 372 -37.03 -0.35 -27.07
CA PRO A 372 -37.90 0.82 -26.90
C PRO A 372 -38.69 0.79 -25.61
N SER A 373 -38.98 -0.37 -25.06
CA SER A 373 -39.79 -0.51 -23.84
C SER A 373 -39.04 -0.01 -22.60
N ARG A 374 -37.76 -0.28 -22.51
CA ARG A 374 -36.90 0.07 -21.42
C ARG A 374 -36.36 1.49 -21.52
N TRP A 375 -35.79 1.85 -22.66
CA TRP A 375 -35.04 3.09 -22.84
C TRP A 375 -35.83 4.22 -23.55
N GLY A 376 -36.89 3.86 -24.29
CA GLY A 376 -37.71 4.82 -25.02
C GLY A 376 -38.26 5.97 -24.16
N PRO A 377 -38.81 5.72 -22.95
CA PRO A 377 -39.33 6.78 -22.09
C PRO A 377 -38.27 7.85 -21.70
N TRP A 378 -36.99 7.50 -21.79
CA TRP A 378 -35.87 8.36 -21.37
C TRP A 378 -35.20 9.13 -22.50
N VAL A 379 -35.66 8.94 -23.75
CA VAL A 379 -35.13 9.67 -24.92
C VAL A 379 -35.46 11.15 -24.81
N ALA A 380 -34.43 11.97 -24.78
CA ALA A 380 -34.57 13.40 -24.70
C ALA A 380 -33.48 14.11 -25.53
N PRO A 381 -33.72 15.35 -25.99
CA PRO A 381 -32.70 16.14 -26.67
C PRO A 381 -31.50 16.36 -25.77
N CYS A 382 -30.29 16.06 -26.29
CA CYS A 382 -29.07 16.27 -25.54
C CYS A 382 -28.85 17.78 -25.27
N PRO A 383 -28.67 18.18 -23.99
CA PRO A 383 -28.46 19.59 -23.64
C PRO A 383 -27.05 20.12 -24.03
N ILE A 384 -26.15 19.23 -24.47
CA ILE A 384 -24.77 19.54 -24.81
C ILE A 384 -24.59 19.51 -26.33
N ARG A 385 -24.25 20.65 -26.90
CA ARG A 385 -24.05 20.83 -28.33
C ARG A 385 -22.61 20.53 -28.75
N ASP A 386 -22.36 20.30 -30.04
CA ASP A 386 -21.01 20.09 -30.57
C ASP A 386 -20.12 21.32 -30.36
N THR A 387 -20.70 22.52 -30.35
CA THR A 387 -19.99 23.76 -30.03
C THR A 387 -19.41 23.79 -28.61
N ASP A 388 -20.06 23.14 -27.63
CA ASP A 388 -19.54 23.00 -26.28
C ASP A 388 -18.27 22.10 -26.26
N ALA A 389 -18.19 21.15 -27.21
CA ALA A 389 -17.04 20.27 -27.41
C ALA A 389 -15.89 20.94 -28.19
N ALA A 390 -16.18 21.83 -29.13
CA ALA A 390 -15.16 22.48 -29.96
C ALA A 390 -14.15 23.34 -29.16
N ALA A 391 -14.60 23.99 -28.08
CA ALA A 391 -13.74 24.70 -27.16
C ALA A 391 -12.68 23.79 -26.47
N GLN A 392 -12.90 22.50 -26.50
CA GLN A 392 -12.01 21.48 -25.88
C GLN A 392 -10.71 21.29 -26.69
N LYS A 393 -10.77 21.38 -28.03
CA LYS A 393 -9.59 21.19 -28.89
C LYS A 393 -8.53 22.26 -28.60
N LYS A 394 -8.94 23.52 -28.46
CA LYS A 394 -8.05 24.63 -28.08
C LYS A 394 -7.47 24.45 -26.68
N LYS A 395 -8.30 24.05 -25.68
CA LYS A 395 -7.84 23.78 -24.31
C LYS A 395 -6.86 22.60 -24.26
N ARG A 396 -7.08 21.53 -25.04
CA ARG A 396 -6.14 20.40 -25.17
C ARG A 396 -4.80 20.84 -25.76
N SER A 397 -4.81 21.67 -26.81
CA SER A 397 -3.58 22.22 -27.40
C SER A 397 -2.78 23.04 -26.38
N HIS A 398 -3.44 23.94 -25.65
CA HIS A 398 -2.78 24.74 -24.60
C HIS A 398 -2.26 23.86 -23.43
N ARG A 399 -3.00 22.79 -23.07
CA ARG A 399 -2.55 21.84 -22.06
C ARG A 399 -1.31 21.09 -22.53
N LYS A 400 -1.29 20.62 -23.77
CA LYS A 400 -0.13 19.98 -24.39
C LYS A 400 1.08 20.92 -24.39
N SER A 401 0.92 22.16 -24.84
CA SER A 401 2.00 23.15 -24.85
C SER A 401 2.60 23.41 -23.46
N ARG A 402 1.75 23.54 -22.42
CA ARG A 402 2.23 23.67 -21.02
C ARG A 402 2.96 22.41 -20.54
N MET A 403 2.52 21.25 -20.95
CA MET A 403 3.19 19.99 -20.59
C MET A 403 4.54 19.84 -21.31
N ASP A 404 4.64 20.29 -22.57
CA ASP A 404 5.89 20.30 -23.32
C ASP A 404 6.88 21.29 -22.73
N GLN A 405 6.42 22.49 -22.34
CA GLN A 405 7.20 23.47 -21.61
C GLN A 405 7.75 22.88 -20.29
N ARG A 406 6.90 22.23 -19.53
CA ARG A 406 7.28 21.56 -18.31
C ARG A 406 8.38 20.49 -18.52
N THR A 407 8.34 19.76 -19.62
CA THR A 407 9.38 18.78 -19.95
C THR A 407 10.70 19.46 -20.28
N ARG A 408 10.67 20.55 -21.06
CA ARG A 408 11.88 21.34 -21.39
C ARG A 408 12.55 21.93 -20.15
N GLU A 409 11.79 22.34 -19.16
CA GLU A 409 12.33 22.85 -17.88
C GLU A 409 12.98 21.76 -17.04
N ARG A 410 12.47 20.52 -17.12
CA ARG A 410 12.91 19.41 -16.25
C ARG A 410 14.02 18.58 -16.83
N LEU A 411 14.10 18.47 -18.15
CA LEU A 411 15.12 17.66 -18.81
C LEU A 411 16.55 18.07 -18.40
N PRO A 412 16.93 19.37 -18.41
CA PRO A 412 18.29 19.79 -18.04
C PRO A 412 18.63 19.63 -16.56
N VAL A 413 17.61 19.57 -15.68
CA VAL A 413 17.82 19.45 -14.22
C VAL A 413 17.70 18.01 -13.70
N MET A 414 17.36 17.07 -14.57
CA MET A 414 17.31 15.66 -14.20
C MET A 414 18.64 15.12 -13.64
N PRO A 415 19.82 15.42 -14.23
CA PRO A 415 21.09 14.99 -13.67
C PRO A 415 21.29 15.46 -12.22
N VAL A 416 20.96 16.72 -11.91
CA VAL A 416 21.07 17.26 -10.55
C VAL A 416 20.23 16.48 -9.54
N LEU A 417 19.02 16.07 -9.93
CA LEU A 417 18.18 15.22 -9.07
C LEU A 417 18.83 13.85 -8.85
N VAL A 418 19.33 13.23 -9.92
CA VAL A 418 20.00 11.91 -9.86
C VAL A 418 21.21 11.98 -8.96
N ASP A 419 22.10 12.97 -9.15
CA ASP A 419 23.28 13.15 -8.33
C ASP A 419 22.94 13.38 -6.86
N THR A 420 21.90 14.18 -6.60
CA THR A 420 21.43 14.47 -5.24
C THR A 420 20.94 13.21 -4.53
N VAL A 421 20.09 12.39 -5.18
CA VAL A 421 19.58 11.17 -4.54
C VAL A 421 20.64 10.10 -4.40
N THR A 422 21.58 10.00 -5.34
CA THR A 422 22.70 9.07 -5.28
C THR A 422 23.64 9.44 -4.15
N LYS A 423 24.02 10.71 -4.06
CA LYS A 423 24.84 11.21 -2.95
C LYS A 423 24.15 11.03 -1.60
N ALA A 424 22.87 11.40 -1.51
CA ALA A 424 22.12 11.24 -0.27
C ALA A 424 22.04 9.78 0.19
N HIS A 425 21.91 8.84 -0.74
CA HIS A 425 21.94 7.41 -0.44
C HIS A 425 23.34 6.98 0.06
N HIS A 426 24.40 7.34 -0.64
CA HIS A 426 25.76 7.03 -0.24
C HIS A 426 26.10 7.61 1.14
N ASP A 427 25.82 8.90 1.35
CA ASP A 427 26.06 9.59 2.62
C ASP A 427 25.27 8.95 3.78
N ALA A 428 24.05 8.49 3.53
CA ALA A 428 23.22 7.83 4.55
C ALA A 428 23.76 6.44 4.91
N VAL A 429 24.25 5.66 3.93
CA VAL A 429 24.90 4.36 4.15
C VAL A 429 26.17 4.56 4.97
N GLU A 430 27.05 5.51 4.57
CA GLU A 430 28.29 5.82 5.27
C GLU A 430 28.03 6.23 6.73
N ARG A 431 27.08 7.12 6.98
CA ARG A 431 26.72 7.55 8.35
C ARG A 431 26.18 6.39 9.19
N LEU A 432 25.32 5.56 8.62
CA LEU A 432 24.78 4.41 9.33
C LEU A 432 25.86 3.40 9.70
N GLN A 433 26.74 3.07 8.76
CA GLN A 433 27.84 2.13 8.97
C GLN A 433 28.82 2.68 10.03
N ALA A 434 29.27 3.93 9.88
CA ALA A 434 30.17 4.56 10.85
C ALA A 434 29.55 4.60 12.27
N ALA A 435 28.24 4.85 12.37
CA ALA A 435 27.56 4.81 13.65
C ALA A 435 27.48 3.39 14.24
N GLN A 436 27.34 2.36 13.41
CA GLN A 436 27.30 0.97 13.86
C GLN A 436 28.67 0.50 14.37
N ASP A 437 29.74 0.97 13.74
CA ASP A 437 31.13 0.64 14.09
C ASP A 437 31.65 1.44 15.30
N THR A 438 30.91 2.46 15.75
CA THR A 438 31.28 3.34 16.85
C THR A 438 30.59 2.91 18.14
N GLU A 439 31.25 3.00 19.28
CA GLU A 439 30.67 2.70 20.58
C GLU A 439 29.56 3.70 20.97
N PRO A 440 28.45 3.25 21.64
CA PRO A 440 27.40 4.15 22.13
C PRO A 440 27.96 5.28 23.00
N GLY A 441 27.61 6.53 22.67
CA GLY A 441 28.08 7.73 23.35
C GLY A 441 29.32 8.36 22.74
N ALA A 442 30.08 7.65 21.89
CA ALA A 442 31.26 8.18 21.22
C ALA A 442 30.90 9.02 19.98
N LEU A 443 31.83 9.90 19.61
CA LEU A 443 31.75 10.71 18.39
C LEU A 443 32.27 9.93 17.19
N PHE A 444 31.68 10.16 16.04
CA PHE A 444 32.15 9.67 14.74
C PHE A 444 31.97 10.75 13.67
N THR A 445 32.77 10.67 12.62
CA THR A 445 32.67 11.58 11.47
C THR A 445 32.41 10.75 10.21
N ALA A 446 31.35 11.06 9.51
CA ALA A 446 30.97 10.39 8.26
C ALA A 446 30.21 11.35 7.36
N ALA A 447 30.41 11.26 6.05
CA ALA A 447 29.79 12.11 5.04
C ALA A 447 29.89 13.62 5.38
N GLY A 448 31.04 14.04 5.89
CA GLY A 448 31.32 15.43 6.26
C GLY A 448 30.57 15.96 7.48
N GLN A 449 29.95 15.10 8.30
CA GLN A 449 29.28 15.47 9.53
C GLN A 449 29.89 14.75 10.72
N THR A 450 30.06 15.47 11.84
CA THR A 450 30.44 14.87 13.13
C THR A 450 29.19 14.68 13.97
N LEU A 451 28.92 13.42 14.33
CA LEU A 451 27.74 13.01 15.10
C LEU A 451 28.17 12.20 16.31
N ARG A 452 27.31 12.11 17.31
CA ARG A 452 27.49 11.24 18.48
C ARG A 452 26.52 10.07 18.39
N ARG A 453 27.02 8.83 18.48
CA ARG A 453 26.15 7.67 18.58
C ARG A 453 25.32 7.77 19.87
N SER A 454 23.98 7.76 19.75
CA SER A 454 23.10 7.88 20.91
C SER A 454 23.19 6.67 21.83
N VAL A 455 23.33 6.95 23.14
CA VAL A 455 23.12 5.95 24.19
C VAL A 455 21.62 5.85 24.39
N THR A 456 20.97 4.82 23.85
CA THR A 456 19.53 4.63 24.01
C THR A 456 19.26 3.57 25.08
N SER A 457 18.62 3.96 26.17
CA SER A 457 18.05 3.03 27.17
C SER A 457 16.85 2.24 26.63
N HIS A 458 16.31 2.69 25.50
CA HIS A 458 15.22 2.02 24.79
C HIS A 458 15.77 1.55 23.44
N ALA A 459 16.51 0.46 23.45
CA ALA A 459 16.92 -0.24 22.24
C ALA A 459 15.65 -0.66 21.48
N THR A 460 15.23 0.16 20.54
CA THR A 460 14.36 -0.28 19.45
C THR A 460 15.24 -1.26 18.69
N ALA A 461 14.97 -2.55 18.80
CA ALA A 461 15.78 -3.58 18.18
C ALA A 461 16.00 -3.21 16.70
N GLY A 462 17.26 -3.14 16.29
CA GLY A 462 17.67 -2.85 14.91
C GLY A 462 17.67 -1.38 14.48
N LYS A 463 17.53 -0.39 15.39
CA LYS A 463 17.62 1.03 15.06
C LYS A 463 18.88 1.68 15.61
N THR A 464 19.60 2.38 14.76
CA THR A 464 20.79 3.15 15.12
C THR A 464 20.44 4.64 15.12
N TRP A 465 20.64 5.29 16.26
CA TRP A 465 20.39 6.72 16.47
C TRP A 465 21.67 7.48 16.64
N ALA A 466 21.74 8.67 16.09
CA ALA A 466 22.82 9.61 16.33
C ALA A 466 22.25 10.97 16.74
N GLU A 467 23.07 11.77 17.39
CA GLU A 467 22.79 13.10 17.88
C GLU A 467 23.84 14.07 17.35
N ASP A 468 23.39 15.18 16.86
CA ASP A 468 24.27 16.29 16.50
C ASP A 468 24.77 16.93 17.81
N PRO A 469 26.07 16.94 18.08
CA PRO A 469 26.62 17.43 19.35
C PRO A 469 26.41 18.91 19.58
N ASP A 470 26.23 19.71 18.50
CA ASP A 470 26.07 21.16 18.60
C ASP A 470 24.61 21.56 18.82
N THR A 471 23.69 20.90 18.17
CA THR A 471 22.26 21.23 18.21
C THR A 471 21.44 20.33 19.15
N GLY A 472 21.98 19.20 19.57
CA GLY A 472 21.28 18.18 20.36
C GLY A 472 20.16 17.46 19.55
N LYS A 473 20.08 17.70 18.25
CA LYS A 473 19.09 17.08 17.39
C LYS A 473 19.40 15.61 17.17
N ARG A 474 18.44 14.75 17.51
CA ARG A 474 18.57 13.30 17.31
C ARG A 474 17.95 12.87 15.99
N SER A 475 18.65 11.98 15.29
CA SER A 475 18.26 11.40 14.01
C SER A 475 18.27 9.86 14.06
N ASP A 476 17.26 9.23 13.47
CA ASP A 476 17.22 7.77 13.25
C ASP A 476 17.94 7.45 11.95
N LEU A 477 19.23 7.12 12.03
CA LEU A 477 20.08 6.85 10.85
C LEU A 477 19.58 5.64 10.05
N THR A 478 19.03 4.63 10.71
CA THR A 478 18.45 3.46 10.04
C THR A 478 17.25 3.88 9.18
N HIS A 479 16.45 4.82 9.67
CA HIS A 479 15.30 5.34 8.92
C HIS A 479 15.74 6.27 7.77
N GLU A 480 16.75 7.10 8.00
CA GLU A 480 17.31 7.99 6.97
C GLU A 480 17.89 7.18 5.79
N GLU A 481 18.70 6.17 6.09
CA GLU A 481 19.25 5.26 5.08
C GLU A 481 18.14 4.55 4.31
N HIS A 482 17.16 4.01 5.01
CA HIS A 482 16.00 3.36 4.41
C HIS A 482 15.22 4.30 3.46
N GLN A 483 15.00 5.54 3.83
CA GLN A 483 14.36 6.54 2.97
C GLN A 483 15.22 6.89 1.77
N ALA A 484 16.52 7.11 1.97
CA ALA A 484 17.47 7.45 0.92
C ALA A 484 17.57 6.33 -0.12
N PHE A 485 17.68 5.07 0.32
CA PHE A 485 17.68 3.90 -0.57
C PHE A 485 16.44 3.84 -1.46
N TRP A 486 15.24 3.93 -0.88
CA TRP A 486 14.01 3.82 -1.67
C TRP A 486 13.77 5.04 -2.57
N THR A 487 14.28 6.19 -2.19
CA THR A 487 14.25 7.39 -3.04
C THR A 487 15.15 7.21 -4.26
N TRP A 488 16.39 6.80 -4.03
CA TRP A 488 17.36 6.49 -5.08
C TRP A 488 16.83 5.40 -6.01
N SER A 489 16.43 4.26 -5.48
CA SER A 489 15.87 3.14 -6.27
C SER A 489 14.68 3.56 -7.14
N ALA A 490 13.74 4.33 -6.58
CA ALA A 490 12.58 4.78 -7.32
C ALA A 490 12.94 5.76 -8.45
N VAL A 491 13.86 6.70 -8.20
CA VAL A 491 14.35 7.64 -9.21
C VAL A 491 15.08 6.90 -10.32
N GLU A 492 15.96 5.96 -9.96
CA GLU A 492 16.74 5.17 -10.92
C GLU A 492 15.83 4.31 -11.82
N VAL A 493 14.93 3.54 -11.24
CA VAL A 493 14.01 2.71 -12.03
C VAL A 493 13.12 3.59 -12.91
N LEU A 494 12.57 4.68 -12.39
CA LEU A 494 11.72 5.59 -13.19
C LEU A 494 12.47 6.24 -14.35
N ARG A 495 13.73 6.68 -14.15
CA ARG A 495 14.51 7.33 -15.21
C ARG A 495 14.98 6.38 -16.30
N HIS A 496 15.28 5.13 -15.93
CA HIS A 496 15.74 4.12 -16.90
C HIS A 496 14.61 3.48 -17.69
N THR A 497 13.41 3.37 -17.10
CA THR A 497 12.30 2.62 -17.68
C THR A 497 11.15 3.50 -18.17
N GLY A 498 10.97 4.67 -17.57
CA GLY A 498 9.81 5.52 -17.83
C GLY A 498 8.47 4.86 -17.48
N VAL A 499 8.46 3.87 -16.58
CA VAL A 499 7.23 3.20 -16.14
C VAL A 499 6.30 4.18 -15.42
N ARG A 500 4.99 3.88 -15.42
CA ARG A 500 4.03 4.62 -14.60
C ARG A 500 4.23 4.26 -13.14
N ILE A 501 3.75 5.12 -12.24
CA ILE A 501 3.91 4.87 -10.80
C ILE A 501 3.19 3.59 -10.35
N GLU A 502 2.07 3.29 -10.94
CA GLU A 502 1.32 2.08 -10.71
C GLU A 502 2.15 0.87 -11.17
N GLU A 503 2.67 0.90 -12.40
CA GLU A 503 3.55 -0.13 -12.97
C GLU A 503 4.82 -0.34 -12.14
N LEU A 504 5.41 0.74 -11.60
CA LEU A 504 6.57 0.65 -10.69
C LEU A 504 6.25 -0.12 -9.41
N THR A 505 5.09 0.13 -8.82
CA THR A 505 4.68 -0.53 -7.57
C THR A 505 4.22 -1.98 -7.77
N GLU A 506 3.94 -2.37 -9.01
CA GLU A 506 3.56 -3.72 -9.41
C GLU A 506 4.75 -4.56 -9.89
N LEU A 507 5.94 -3.95 -10.07
CA LEU A 507 7.15 -4.71 -10.41
C LEU A 507 7.40 -5.78 -9.36
N SER A 508 7.55 -7.02 -9.84
CA SER A 508 7.77 -8.19 -9.01
C SER A 508 9.02 -8.95 -9.47
N HIS A 509 9.44 -9.91 -8.69
CA HIS A 509 10.47 -10.84 -9.08
C HIS A 509 10.15 -11.57 -10.41
N HIS A 510 8.86 -11.76 -10.72
CA HIS A 510 8.41 -12.37 -11.98
C HIS A 510 8.53 -11.43 -13.19
N SER A 511 8.71 -10.13 -12.96
CA SER A 511 8.85 -9.14 -14.04
C SER A 511 10.16 -9.28 -14.82
N LEU A 512 11.11 -10.06 -14.31
CA LEU A 512 12.42 -10.25 -14.93
C LEU A 512 12.41 -11.53 -15.78
N ILE A 513 12.55 -11.37 -17.08
CA ILE A 513 12.53 -12.47 -18.03
C ILE A 513 13.79 -12.44 -18.92
N HIS A 514 14.11 -13.56 -19.51
CA HIS A 514 15.22 -13.69 -20.44
C HIS A 514 14.66 -13.94 -21.83
N TYR A 515 15.10 -13.14 -22.78
CA TYR A 515 14.78 -13.30 -24.18
C TYR A 515 16.00 -13.75 -24.96
N ARG A 516 15.85 -14.82 -25.72
CA ARG A 516 16.89 -15.27 -26.62
C ARG A 516 16.65 -14.69 -28.01
N VAL A 517 17.58 -13.89 -28.52
CA VAL A 517 17.48 -13.33 -29.87
C VAL A 517 17.63 -14.47 -30.89
N PRO A 518 16.63 -14.75 -31.76
CA PRO A 518 16.69 -15.90 -32.67
C PRO A 518 17.87 -15.87 -33.64
N ALA A 519 18.24 -14.68 -34.11
CA ALA A 519 19.30 -14.51 -35.09
C ALA A 519 20.72 -14.74 -34.55
N THR A 520 20.95 -14.34 -33.26
CA THR A 520 22.29 -14.38 -32.65
C THR A 520 22.42 -15.43 -31.56
N GLY A 521 21.30 -15.96 -31.05
CA GLY A 521 21.26 -16.84 -29.89
C GLY A 521 21.61 -16.12 -28.56
N GLU A 522 21.76 -14.80 -28.59
CA GLU A 522 22.09 -13.97 -27.43
C GLU A 522 20.95 -13.94 -26.41
N LEU A 523 21.27 -14.04 -25.12
CA LEU A 523 20.31 -13.87 -24.03
C LEU A 523 20.28 -12.40 -23.61
N VAL A 524 19.10 -11.78 -23.75
CA VAL A 524 18.88 -10.39 -23.37
C VAL A 524 17.93 -10.36 -22.17
N PRO A 525 18.37 -9.79 -21.02
CA PRO A 525 17.48 -9.62 -19.88
C PRO A 525 16.46 -8.53 -20.18
N LEU A 526 15.19 -8.85 -19.97
CA LEU A 526 14.06 -7.97 -20.20
C LEU A 526 13.25 -7.76 -18.93
N LEU A 527 12.74 -6.55 -18.75
CA LEU A 527 11.80 -6.19 -17.72
C LEU A 527 10.38 -6.19 -18.31
N GLN A 528 9.59 -7.13 -17.87
CA GLN A 528 8.18 -7.25 -18.24
C GLN A 528 7.35 -6.30 -17.41
N ILE A 529 6.62 -5.42 -18.06
CA ILE A 529 5.69 -4.48 -17.43
C ILE A 529 4.27 -5.01 -17.65
N ALA A 530 3.60 -5.33 -16.56
CA ALA A 530 2.22 -5.81 -16.58
C ALA A 530 1.28 -4.80 -17.26
N PRO A 531 0.19 -5.26 -17.88
CA PRO A 531 -0.84 -4.38 -18.41
C PRO A 531 -1.37 -3.44 -17.33
N SER A 532 -1.39 -2.15 -17.64
CA SER A 532 -1.97 -1.14 -16.78
C SER A 532 -3.11 -0.44 -17.53
N LYS A 533 -3.31 0.84 -17.35
CA LYS A 533 -4.35 1.66 -17.96
C LYS A 533 -4.57 1.46 -19.48
N THR A 534 -3.63 0.84 -20.22
CA THR A 534 -3.70 0.63 -21.66
C THR A 534 -3.92 -0.83 -22.06
N ASP A 535 -4.10 -1.74 -21.12
CA ASP A 535 -4.29 -3.20 -21.31
C ASP A 535 -3.26 -3.86 -22.23
N THR A 536 -2.06 -3.29 -22.32
CA THR A 536 -0.97 -3.82 -23.14
C THR A 536 0.25 -4.06 -22.26
N GLU A 537 0.72 -5.28 -22.31
CA GLU A 537 2.00 -5.69 -21.76
C GLU A 537 3.14 -5.12 -22.61
N ARG A 538 4.27 -4.82 -21.99
CA ARG A 538 5.49 -4.45 -22.71
C ARG A 538 6.73 -4.98 -22.03
N LEU A 539 7.77 -5.16 -22.82
CA LEU A 539 9.07 -5.61 -22.39
C LEU A 539 10.10 -4.49 -22.60
N LEU A 540 10.90 -4.23 -21.61
CA LEU A 540 11.97 -3.24 -21.68
C LEU A 540 13.32 -3.94 -21.57
N VAL A 541 14.30 -3.51 -22.34
CA VAL A 541 15.66 -4.03 -22.19
C VAL A 541 16.25 -3.52 -20.89
N ILE A 542 16.82 -4.40 -20.09
CA ILE A 542 17.55 -4.06 -18.87
C ILE A 542 18.96 -3.66 -19.26
N SER A 543 19.33 -2.39 -18.98
CA SER A 543 20.73 -1.96 -19.10
C SER A 543 21.53 -2.44 -17.87
N PRO A 544 22.86 -2.52 -17.94
CA PRO A 544 23.67 -2.87 -16.78
C PRO A 544 23.39 -2.00 -15.55
N GLU A 545 23.25 -0.69 -15.73
CA GLU A 545 22.95 0.23 -14.63
C GLU A 545 21.58 -0.06 -13.98
N LEU A 546 20.59 -0.40 -14.79
CA LEU A 546 19.27 -0.81 -14.27
C LEU A 546 19.38 -2.18 -13.58
N ALA A 547 20.21 -3.08 -14.07
CA ALA A 547 20.46 -4.37 -13.44
C ALA A 547 21.06 -4.22 -12.04
N ASP A 548 22.04 -3.32 -11.87
CA ASP A 548 22.65 -3.03 -10.57
C ASP A 548 21.61 -2.50 -9.56
N VAL A 549 20.74 -1.59 -10.01
CA VAL A 549 19.65 -1.06 -9.17
C VAL A 549 18.67 -2.16 -8.76
N LEU A 550 18.23 -2.99 -9.72
CA LEU A 550 17.29 -4.08 -9.45
C LEU A 550 17.92 -5.14 -8.53
N SER A 551 19.22 -5.43 -8.70
CA SER A 551 19.98 -6.32 -7.82
C SER A 551 20.04 -5.78 -6.39
N ALA A 552 20.33 -4.50 -6.22
CA ALA A 552 20.33 -3.85 -4.91
C ALA A 552 18.94 -3.90 -4.23
N ILE A 553 17.87 -3.68 -5.01
CA ILE A 553 16.51 -3.79 -4.50
C ILE A 553 16.21 -5.23 -4.04
N ILE A 554 16.52 -6.23 -4.87
CA ILE A 554 16.29 -7.65 -4.56
C ILE A 554 17.06 -8.06 -3.31
N THR A 555 18.33 -7.70 -3.22
CA THR A 555 19.18 -7.97 -2.05
C THR A 555 18.56 -7.38 -0.77
N ARG A 556 18.01 -6.17 -0.87
CA ARG A 556 17.41 -5.50 0.29
C ARG A 556 16.10 -6.09 0.75
N VAL A 557 15.28 -6.63 -0.15
CA VAL A 557 13.94 -7.14 0.19
C VAL A 557 13.94 -8.62 0.55
N ARG A 558 15.00 -9.36 0.28
CA ARG A 558 15.14 -10.77 0.67
C ARG A 558 14.99 -10.94 2.18
N ASP A 559 14.35 -12.01 2.57
CA ASP A 559 14.30 -12.46 3.96
C ASP A 559 15.50 -13.34 4.32
N ASP A 560 15.53 -13.81 5.56
CA ASP A 560 16.63 -14.64 6.07
C ASP A 560 16.76 -16.00 5.35
N THR A 561 15.76 -16.42 4.59
CA THR A 561 15.78 -17.61 3.73
C THR A 561 16.31 -17.32 2.34
N GLY A 562 16.61 -16.06 2.02
CA GLY A 562 17.01 -15.59 0.70
C GLY A 562 15.85 -15.41 -0.27
N ALA A 563 14.60 -15.56 0.19
CA ALA A 563 13.40 -15.39 -0.61
C ALA A 563 12.91 -13.95 -0.63
N VAL A 564 12.28 -13.54 -1.75
CA VAL A 564 11.54 -12.28 -1.80
C VAL A 564 10.17 -12.51 -1.17
N PRO A 565 9.83 -11.87 -0.04
CA PRO A 565 8.58 -12.10 0.65
C PRO A 565 7.36 -11.78 -0.23
N LEU A 566 6.33 -12.61 -0.11
CA LEU A 566 5.06 -12.36 -0.78
C LEU A 566 4.28 -11.28 -0.02
N VAL A 567 3.83 -10.27 -0.72
CA VAL A 567 3.05 -9.17 -0.15
C VAL A 567 1.74 -8.99 -0.90
N VAL A 568 0.70 -8.66 -0.14
CA VAL A 568 -0.62 -8.36 -0.66
C VAL A 568 -0.74 -6.86 -0.89
N ALA A 569 -0.96 -6.45 -2.15
CA ALA A 569 -1.18 -5.07 -2.53
C ALA A 569 -2.67 -4.78 -2.71
N TYR A 570 -3.10 -3.60 -2.31
CA TYR A 570 -4.45 -3.11 -2.59
C TYR A 570 -4.42 -2.21 -3.82
N ASP A 571 -5.20 -2.56 -4.82
CA ASP A 571 -5.44 -1.72 -5.99
C ASP A 571 -6.47 -0.64 -5.64
N TYR A 572 -6.02 0.62 -5.58
CA TYR A 572 -6.87 1.77 -5.26
C TYR A 572 -7.79 2.18 -6.41
N HIS A 573 -7.50 1.75 -7.64
CA HIS A 573 -8.32 2.03 -8.82
C HIS A 573 -9.47 1.03 -8.92
N GLU A 574 -9.13 -0.26 -8.84
CA GLU A 574 -10.12 -1.34 -8.86
C GLU A 574 -10.74 -1.63 -7.50
N ARG A 575 -10.18 -1.10 -6.42
CA ARG A 575 -10.62 -1.33 -5.03
C ARG A 575 -10.70 -2.81 -4.65
N VAL A 576 -9.71 -3.57 -5.10
CA VAL A 576 -9.55 -4.98 -4.81
C VAL A 576 -8.20 -5.27 -4.18
N TRP A 577 -8.12 -6.37 -3.45
CA TRP A 577 -6.87 -6.89 -2.96
C TRP A 577 -6.30 -7.85 -4.00
N ASN A 578 -5.09 -7.56 -4.49
CA ASN A 578 -4.39 -8.43 -5.41
C ASN A 578 -3.89 -9.70 -4.70
N PRO A 579 -3.68 -10.80 -5.43
CA PRO A 579 -3.02 -11.99 -4.88
C PRO A 579 -1.65 -11.64 -4.28
N PRO A 580 -1.15 -12.44 -3.31
CA PRO A 580 0.19 -12.27 -2.79
C PRO A 580 1.24 -12.38 -3.90
N MET A 581 2.11 -11.38 -4.02
CA MET A 581 3.14 -11.29 -5.07
C MET A 581 4.50 -10.92 -4.45
N PRO A 582 5.63 -11.42 -5.01
CA PRO A 582 6.97 -11.05 -4.60
C PRO A 582 7.35 -9.69 -5.19
N LEU A 583 6.70 -8.62 -4.71
CA LEU A 583 6.92 -7.27 -5.22
C LEU A 583 8.32 -6.79 -4.91
N LEU A 584 8.93 -6.04 -5.83
CA LEU A 584 10.26 -5.44 -5.63
C LEU A 584 10.18 -4.20 -4.73
N PHE A 585 9.14 -3.38 -4.90
CA PHE A 585 8.94 -2.20 -4.05
C PHE A 585 8.12 -2.56 -2.81
N GLN A 586 8.80 -3.15 -1.83
CA GLN A 586 8.22 -3.54 -0.55
C GLN A 586 9.16 -3.17 0.61
N ARG A 587 8.62 -3.06 1.80
CA ARG A 587 9.36 -2.78 3.03
C ARG A 587 8.70 -3.42 4.24
N ARG A 588 9.48 -3.70 5.27
CA ARG A 588 8.93 -4.17 6.55
C ARG A 588 8.42 -2.99 7.38
N LEU A 589 7.19 -3.05 7.83
CA LEU A 589 6.58 -2.09 8.74
C LEU A 589 5.87 -2.84 9.86
N GLY A 590 6.32 -2.65 11.11
CA GLY A 590 5.74 -3.33 12.27
C GLY A 590 5.87 -4.86 12.17
N GLY A 591 6.99 -5.37 11.63
CA GLY A 591 7.25 -6.80 11.48
C GLY A 591 6.65 -7.45 10.22
N GLU A 592 5.73 -6.80 9.50
CA GLU A 592 5.13 -7.34 8.27
C GLU A 592 5.76 -6.75 7.01
N PRO A 593 6.03 -7.56 5.98
CA PRO A 593 6.36 -7.06 4.66
C PRO A 593 5.12 -6.38 4.04
N ARG A 594 5.29 -5.18 3.49
CA ARG A 594 4.22 -4.37 2.90
C ARG A 594 4.69 -3.71 1.62
N PRO A 595 3.82 -3.58 0.61
CA PRO A 595 4.16 -2.84 -0.61
C PRO A 595 4.40 -1.36 -0.29
N ILE A 596 5.34 -0.75 -1.00
CA ILE A 596 5.53 0.69 -1.00
C ILE A 596 4.48 1.29 -1.93
N THR A 597 3.67 2.20 -1.41
CA THR A 597 2.59 2.81 -2.20
C THR A 597 3.11 3.90 -3.13
N GLY A 598 2.43 4.13 -4.25
CA GLY A 598 2.75 5.23 -5.15
C GLY A 598 2.70 6.61 -4.45
N HIS A 599 1.90 6.77 -3.40
CA HIS A 599 1.91 7.99 -2.58
C HIS A 599 3.22 8.13 -1.80
N ALA A 600 3.72 7.06 -1.20
CA ALA A 600 5.00 7.08 -0.47
C ALA A 600 6.15 7.45 -1.41
N ILE A 601 6.19 6.87 -2.61
CA ILE A 601 7.21 7.21 -3.63
C ILE A 601 7.14 8.68 -4.03
N ARG A 602 5.95 9.21 -4.28
CA ARG A 602 5.79 10.66 -4.59
C ARG A 602 6.27 11.55 -3.45
N THR A 603 6.04 11.16 -2.21
CA THR A 603 6.50 11.91 -1.03
C THR A 603 8.02 11.87 -0.92
N LEU A 604 8.64 10.71 -1.15
CA LEU A 604 10.10 10.55 -1.15
C LEU A 604 10.76 11.43 -2.23
N ILE A 605 10.27 11.39 -3.47
CA ILE A 605 10.78 12.23 -4.57
C ILE A 605 10.60 13.72 -4.25
N ALA A 606 9.46 14.12 -3.69
CA ALA A 606 9.21 15.51 -3.32
C ALA A 606 10.14 16.00 -2.21
N ALA A 607 10.47 15.16 -1.23
CA ALA A 607 11.41 15.46 -0.16
C ALA A 607 12.84 15.63 -0.70
N ALA A 608 13.28 14.74 -1.60
CA ALA A 608 14.58 14.83 -2.26
C ALA A 608 14.72 16.12 -3.06
N LEU A 609 13.69 16.50 -3.82
CA LEU A 609 13.68 17.74 -4.59
C LEU A 609 13.72 18.99 -3.70
N ALA A 610 13.03 18.99 -2.58
CA ALA A 610 13.09 20.09 -1.62
C ALA A 610 14.52 20.33 -1.12
N GLY A 611 15.31 19.24 -0.97
CA GLY A 611 16.71 19.29 -0.60
C GLY A 611 17.64 19.88 -1.68
N THR A 612 17.21 19.89 -2.96
CA THR A 612 18.05 20.45 -4.07
C THR A 612 18.03 21.97 -4.15
N GLY A 613 17.03 22.64 -3.55
CA GLY A 613 16.82 24.09 -3.70
C GLY A 613 16.40 24.54 -5.10
N LEU A 614 16.15 23.63 -6.05
CA LEU A 614 15.78 23.94 -7.42
C LEU A 614 14.41 24.61 -7.49
N THR A 615 14.32 25.68 -8.27
CA THR A 615 13.09 26.42 -8.54
C THR A 615 12.71 26.36 -10.01
N ALA A 616 11.42 26.41 -10.31
CA ALA A 616 10.90 26.62 -11.66
C ALA A 616 11.10 28.05 -12.11
N VAL A 617 10.90 28.32 -13.40
CA VAL A 617 10.95 29.69 -13.97
C VAL A 617 10.00 30.66 -13.24
N SER A 618 8.94 30.16 -12.65
CA SER A 618 8.01 30.95 -11.83
C SER A 618 8.52 31.32 -10.43
N GLY A 619 9.72 30.85 -10.04
CA GLY A 619 10.26 31.01 -8.66
C GLY A 619 9.70 30.01 -7.64
N GLU A 620 8.69 29.23 -7.99
CA GLU A 620 8.15 28.17 -7.15
C GLU A 620 9.11 26.98 -7.04
N PRO A 621 9.13 26.24 -5.92
CA PRO A 621 9.93 25.01 -5.81
C PRO A 621 9.63 24.04 -6.95
N LEU A 622 10.68 23.53 -7.59
CA LEU A 622 10.54 22.59 -8.69
C LEU A 622 9.89 21.31 -8.20
N ARG A 623 8.93 20.79 -8.96
CA ARG A 623 8.23 19.55 -8.65
C ARG A 623 8.38 18.57 -9.78
N PHE A 624 8.91 17.38 -9.48
CA PHE A 624 8.83 16.22 -10.34
C PHE A 624 7.69 15.29 -9.90
N VAL A 625 7.01 14.76 -10.87
CA VAL A 625 6.07 13.66 -10.64
C VAL A 625 6.52 12.45 -11.47
N PRO A 626 6.19 11.21 -11.09
CA PRO A 626 6.63 10.02 -11.82
C PRO A 626 6.40 10.07 -13.34
N HIS A 627 5.34 10.73 -13.77
CA HIS A 627 5.05 10.91 -15.20
C HIS A 627 6.03 11.84 -15.92
N ASP A 628 6.75 12.72 -15.22
CA ASP A 628 7.78 13.57 -15.82
C ASP A 628 8.98 12.74 -16.27
N PHE A 629 9.40 11.74 -15.48
CA PHE A 629 10.49 10.81 -15.84
C PHE A 629 10.19 10.09 -17.17
N ARG A 630 8.96 9.62 -17.33
CA ARG A 630 8.52 8.98 -18.58
C ARG A 630 8.60 9.92 -19.77
N ARG A 631 8.14 11.18 -19.61
CA ARG A 631 8.19 12.17 -20.68
C ARG A 631 9.62 12.54 -21.03
N ILE A 632 10.47 12.69 -20.03
CA ILE A 632 11.88 12.99 -20.21
C ILE A 632 12.57 11.84 -20.95
N LEU A 633 12.37 10.59 -20.51
CA LEU A 633 12.95 9.42 -21.18
C LEU A 633 12.56 9.35 -22.65
N ILE A 634 11.27 9.52 -22.96
CA ILE A 634 10.79 9.47 -24.35
C ILE A 634 11.37 10.63 -25.18
N THR A 635 11.39 11.83 -24.61
CA THR A 635 11.94 13.01 -25.27
C THR A 635 13.44 12.82 -25.55
N ASP A 636 14.17 12.40 -24.53
CA ASP A 636 15.61 12.12 -24.61
C ASP A 636 15.92 11.01 -25.62
N ALA A 637 15.13 9.93 -25.61
CA ALA A 637 15.28 8.82 -26.54
C ALA A 637 15.11 9.28 -28.02
N ILE A 638 14.07 10.07 -28.29
CA ILE A 638 13.82 10.60 -29.64
C ILE A 638 14.92 11.59 -30.05
N MET A 639 15.35 12.47 -29.16
CA MET A 639 16.41 13.42 -29.42
C MET A 639 17.75 12.72 -29.74
N HIS A 640 17.98 11.55 -29.15
CA HIS A 640 19.18 10.75 -29.41
C HIS A 640 18.95 9.68 -30.51
N GLY A 641 17.92 9.85 -31.36
CA GLY A 641 17.74 9.11 -32.60
C GLY A 641 16.97 7.80 -32.48
N MET A 642 16.27 7.53 -31.36
CA MET A 642 15.30 6.44 -31.32
C MET A 642 14.10 6.79 -32.21
N PRO A 643 13.68 5.92 -33.15
CA PRO A 643 12.50 6.15 -33.95
C PRO A 643 11.26 6.38 -33.09
N PRO A 644 10.41 7.39 -33.38
CA PRO A 644 9.25 7.72 -32.56
C PRO A 644 8.28 6.57 -32.32
N HIS A 645 8.10 5.68 -33.29
CA HIS A 645 7.23 4.50 -33.15
C HIS A 645 7.83 3.48 -32.17
N ILE A 646 9.15 3.33 -32.10
CA ILE A 646 9.83 2.47 -31.13
C ILE A 646 9.75 3.10 -29.72
N ALA A 647 10.02 4.41 -29.61
CA ALA A 647 9.87 5.11 -28.33
C ALA A 647 8.44 5.03 -27.78
N GLN A 648 7.44 5.00 -28.66
CA GLN A 648 6.03 4.83 -28.32
C GLN A 648 5.74 3.42 -27.79
N LEU A 649 6.30 2.38 -28.40
CA LEU A 649 6.19 0.99 -27.95
C LEU A 649 6.85 0.82 -26.56
N VAL A 650 8.07 1.31 -26.40
CA VAL A 650 8.79 1.31 -25.11
C VAL A 650 7.96 1.99 -24.03
N ALA A 651 7.30 3.09 -24.38
CA ALA A 651 6.42 3.82 -23.47
C ALA A 651 5.06 3.12 -23.26
N GLY A 652 4.61 2.23 -24.13
CA GLY A 652 3.28 1.65 -24.08
C GLY A 652 2.17 2.69 -24.29
N HIS A 653 2.35 3.60 -25.30
CA HIS A 653 1.33 4.55 -25.67
C HIS A 653 0.40 3.94 -26.71
N ARG A 654 -0.91 4.08 -26.50
CA ARG A 654 -1.97 3.43 -27.28
C ARG A 654 -2.13 3.94 -28.71
N ASP A 655 -1.47 5.01 -29.12
CA ASP A 655 -1.76 5.68 -30.39
C ASP A 655 -0.68 5.43 -31.45
N ILE A 656 -1.01 4.79 -32.44
CA ILE A 656 -0.75 4.53 -33.85
C ILE A 656 -0.97 3.04 -34.12
N ASN A 657 -2.07 2.77 -34.85
CA ASN A 657 -2.33 1.52 -35.56
C ASN A 657 -2.01 0.21 -34.81
N VAL A 658 -2.79 -0.05 -33.78
CA VAL A 658 -2.87 -1.35 -33.10
C VAL A 658 -3.04 -2.54 -34.11
N THR A 659 -3.31 -2.20 -35.40
CA THR A 659 -3.48 -3.17 -36.47
C THR A 659 -2.18 -3.71 -37.06
N MET A 660 -1.04 -3.10 -36.79
CA MET A 660 0.24 -3.68 -37.19
C MET A 660 0.74 -4.59 -36.08
N GLY A 661 0.30 -5.80 -36.16
CA GLY A 661 0.75 -6.97 -35.42
C GLY A 661 1.81 -6.81 -34.33
N TYR A 662 1.43 -6.29 -33.19
CA TYR A 662 2.29 -6.12 -31.99
C TYR A 662 3.04 -7.41 -31.61
N LYS A 663 2.46 -8.57 -31.94
CA LYS A 663 3.09 -9.87 -31.75
C LYS A 663 4.27 -10.15 -32.68
N ALA A 664 4.35 -9.50 -33.87
CA ALA A 664 5.37 -9.75 -34.88
C ALA A 664 6.59 -8.82 -34.77
N VAL A 665 6.44 -7.65 -34.15
CA VAL A 665 7.47 -6.59 -34.11
C VAL A 665 8.30 -6.65 -32.83
N TYR A 666 7.82 -7.41 -31.83
CA TYR A 666 8.36 -7.29 -30.49
C TYR A 666 9.83 -7.66 -30.37
N PRO A 667 10.36 -8.62 -31.07
CA PRO A 667 11.59 -9.11 -30.56
C PRO A 667 12.81 -8.27 -30.96
N GLU A 668 13.10 -8.12 -32.21
CA GLU A 668 14.45 -7.75 -32.63
C GLU A 668 14.66 -6.24 -32.84
N GLU A 669 13.70 -5.57 -33.50
CA GLU A 669 13.83 -4.15 -33.83
C GLU A 669 13.72 -3.24 -32.63
N VAL A 670 12.81 -3.54 -31.68
CA VAL A 670 12.66 -2.78 -30.45
C VAL A 670 13.89 -2.95 -29.55
N ILE A 671 14.36 -4.20 -29.41
CA ILE A 671 15.56 -4.49 -28.62
C ILE A 671 16.77 -3.79 -29.23
N ASN A 672 17.00 -3.91 -30.52
CA ASN A 672 18.14 -3.31 -31.18
C ASN A 672 18.09 -1.77 -31.16
N SER A 673 16.93 -1.16 -31.37
CA SER A 673 16.76 0.28 -31.29
C SER A 673 16.93 0.81 -29.87
N HIS A 674 16.42 0.10 -28.86
CA HIS A 674 16.61 0.49 -27.45
C HIS A 674 18.07 0.31 -27.04
N ARG A 675 18.73 -0.76 -27.47
CA ARG A 675 20.18 -0.96 -27.22
C ARG A 675 21.04 0.11 -27.90
N ALA A 676 20.70 0.49 -29.15
CA ALA A 676 21.39 1.58 -29.84
C ALA A 676 21.19 2.95 -29.15
N PHE A 677 20.01 3.20 -28.59
CA PHE A 677 19.75 4.38 -27.77
C PHE A 677 20.58 4.36 -26.48
N ILE A 678 20.59 3.24 -25.75
CA ILE A 678 21.40 3.06 -24.54
C ILE A 678 22.89 3.25 -24.87
N ALA A 679 23.38 2.64 -25.94
CA ALA A 679 24.76 2.76 -26.37
C ALA A 679 25.15 4.21 -26.70
N ARG A 680 24.30 4.95 -27.43
CA ARG A 680 24.52 6.36 -27.70
C ARG A 680 24.51 7.24 -26.44
N ARG A 681 23.59 6.96 -25.51
CA ARG A 681 23.54 7.67 -24.24
C ARG A 681 24.79 7.44 -23.40
N ARG A 682 25.35 6.22 -23.45
CA ARG A 682 26.65 5.89 -22.83
C ARG A 682 27.79 6.67 -23.46
N ALA A 683 27.85 6.75 -24.77
CA ALA A 683 28.91 7.44 -25.50
C ALA A 683 28.99 8.96 -25.19
N LEU A 684 27.92 9.54 -24.66
CA LEU A 684 27.83 10.97 -24.28
C LEU A 684 28.25 11.25 -22.82
N ARG A 685 28.64 10.23 -22.05
CA ARG A 685 29.03 10.36 -20.64
C ARG A 685 30.45 9.90 -20.40
N PRO A 686 31.12 10.36 -19.32
CA PRO A 686 32.48 9.90 -18.99
C PRO A 686 32.53 8.38 -18.83
N SER A 687 33.61 7.76 -19.33
CA SER A 687 33.81 6.30 -19.35
C SER A 687 33.88 5.66 -17.96
N GLU A 688 34.11 6.43 -16.93
CA GLU A 688 34.21 5.98 -15.54
C GLU A 688 32.86 5.58 -14.92
N GLU A 689 31.71 6.05 -15.49
CA GLU A 689 30.38 5.64 -15.06
C GLU A 689 29.91 4.31 -15.66
N TYR A 690 30.64 3.74 -16.62
CA TYR A 690 30.17 2.60 -17.43
C TYR A 690 31.20 1.48 -17.47
N ARG A 691 31.19 0.64 -16.48
CA ARG A 691 31.87 -0.64 -16.60
C ARG A 691 30.95 -1.66 -17.27
N THR A 692 31.50 -2.55 -18.04
CA THR A 692 30.81 -3.73 -18.52
C THR A 692 30.72 -4.72 -17.37
N PRO A 693 29.51 -5.19 -16.97
CA PRO A 693 29.39 -6.22 -15.96
C PRO A 693 30.15 -7.46 -16.41
N THR A 694 30.88 -8.13 -15.49
CA THR A 694 31.48 -9.42 -15.75
C THR A 694 30.44 -10.50 -15.88
N ASP A 695 30.79 -11.66 -16.47
CA ASP A 695 29.88 -12.80 -16.55
C ASP A 695 29.46 -13.28 -15.15
N GLU A 696 30.38 -13.20 -14.16
CA GLU A 696 30.11 -13.53 -12.78
C GLU A 696 29.07 -12.59 -12.16
N GLU A 697 29.18 -11.28 -12.40
CA GLU A 697 28.21 -10.29 -11.92
C GLU A 697 26.83 -10.48 -12.58
N TRP A 698 26.79 -10.85 -13.85
CA TRP A 698 25.55 -11.23 -14.52
C TRP A 698 24.98 -12.53 -13.96
N GLU A 699 25.80 -13.51 -13.67
CA GLU A 699 25.39 -14.76 -13.04
C GLU A 699 24.91 -14.53 -11.60
N GLU A 700 25.59 -13.67 -10.84
CA GLU A 700 25.15 -13.25 -9.52
C GLU A 700 23.80 -12.53 -9.57
N PHE A 701 23.66 -11.52 -10.44
CA PHE A 701 22.37 -10.84 -10.66
C PHE A 701 21.27 -11.84 -11.00
N LEU A 702 21.53 -12.74 -11.92
CA LEU A 702 20.56 -13.78 -12.28
C LEU A 702 20.37 -14.82 -11.16
N GLY A 703 21.38 -15.01 -10.31
CA GLY A 703 21.35 -15.86 -9.12
C GLY A 703 20.48 -15.28 -8.01
N HIS A 704 20.25 -13.96 -7.99
CA HIS A 704 19.30 -13.32 -7.08
C HIS A 704 17.84 -13.77 -7.33
N PHE A 705 17.54 -14.28 -8.54
CA PHE A 705 16.24 -14.89 -8.81
C PHE A 705 16.23 -16.29 -8.22
N GLU A 706 15.31 -16.57 -7.34
CA GLU A 706 15.16 -17.89 -6.76
C GLU A 706 15.00 -18.95 -7.83
N ARG A 707 15.90 -19.90 -7.83
CA ARG A 707 15.88 -21.04 -8.73
C ARG A 707 15.41 -22.25 -7.94
N ARG A 708 14.24 -22.77 -8.29
CA ARG A 708 13.79 -24.05 -7.74
C ARG A 708 14.55 -25.19 -8.41
N ARG A 709 15.25 -26.00 -7.62
CA ARG A 709 15.88 -27.25 -8.13
C ARG A 709 14.80 -28.24 -8.52
N VAL A 710 14.82 -28.69 -9.76
CA VAL A 710 13.94 -29.75 -10.30
C VAL A 710 14.79 -30.82 -10.97
N ALA A 711 14.20 -31.99 -11.27
CA ALA A 711 14.95 -33.17 -11.76
C ALA A 711 15.85 -32.93 -13.00
N LEU A 712 15.50 -31.95 -13.85
CA LEU A 712 16.24 -31.65 -15.09
C LEU A 712 17.06 -30.34 -15.01
N GLY A 713 17.07 -29.66 -13.86
CA GLY A 713 17.77 -28.40 -13.73
C GLY A 713 17.18 -27.48 -12.69
N THR A 714 17.13 -26.19 -12.98
CA THR A 714 16.60 -25.19 -12.06
C THR A 714 15.37 -24.50 -12.62
N CYS A 715 14.33 -24.40 -11.83
CA CYS A 715 13.13 -23.65 -12.19
C CYS A 715 13.33 -22.16 -11.90
N ALA A 716 13.19 -21.30 -12.90
CA ALA A 716 13.28 -19.86 -12.77
C ALA A 716 12.01 -19.22 -12.14
N ARG A 717 11.12 -20.01 -11.58
CA ARG A 717 9.92 -19.56 -10.88
C ARG A 717 10.24 -19.23 -9.43
N SER A 718 9.56 -18.25 -8.85
CA SER A 718 9.76 -17.95 -7.42
C SER A 718 9.32 -19.13 -6.52
N TYR A 719 10.04 -19.29 -5.43
CA TYR A 719 9.78 -20.34 -4.44
C TYR A 719 8.36 -20.24 -3.89
N ALA A 720 7.72 -21.38 -3.63
CA ALA A 720 6.38 -21.49 -3.08
C ALA A 720 5.21 -20.97 -3.95
N THR A 721 5.43 -20.61 -5.23
CA THR A 721 4.29 -20.34 -6.12
C THR A 721 3.76 -21.63 -6.75
N PRO A 722 2.44 -21.87 -6.77
CA PRO A 722 1.85 -23.05 -7.38
C PRO A 722 2.20 -23.11 -8.87
N CYS A 723 2.63 -24.27 -9.35
CA CYS A 723 3.03 -24.48 -10.71
C CYS A 723 1.94 -25.24 -11.48
N ILE A 724 1.32 -24.62 -12.47
CA ILE A 724 0.35 -25.28 -13.37
C ILE A 724 1.00 -26.36 -14.26
N HIS A 725 2.33 -26.38 -14.36
CA HIS A 725 3.11 -27.34 -15.14
C HIS A 725 3.87 -28.33 -14.25
N GLU A 726 3.42 -28.55 -13.02
CA GLU A 726 4.03 -29.52 -12.10
C GLU A 726 4.12 -30.88 -12.81
N HIS A 727 5.32 -31.48 -12.80
CA HIS A 727 5.68 -32.70 -13.55
C HIS A 727 5.89 -32.57 -15.08
N SER A 728 5.61 -31.42 -15.71
CA SER A 728 5.84 -31.16 -17.15
C SER A 728 7.00 -30.18 -17.40
N CYS A 729 8.02 -30.21 -16.55
CA CYS A 729 9.12 -29.24 -16.59
C CYS A 729 9.86 -29.20 -17.94
N ILE A 730 9.89 -30.31 -18.69
CA ILE A 730 10.56 -30.36 -20.00
C ILE A 730 9.96 -29.37 -21.02
N ARG A 731 8.65 -29.16 -20.98
CA ARG A 731 7.92 -28.21 -21.83
C ARG A 731 7.95 -26.77 -21.31
N CYS A 732 8.42 -26.58 -20.06
CA CYS A 732 8.35 -25.28 -19.40
C CYS A 732 9.47 -24.36 -19.92
N PRO A 733 9.15 -23.14 -20.37
CA PRO A 733 10.17 -22.17 -20.80
C PRO A 733 11.02 -21.66 -19.62
N LEU A 734 10.51 -21.77 -18.38
CA LEU A 734 11.22 -21.35 -17.16
C LEU A 734 12.21 -22.42 -16.65
N LEU A 735 12.24 -23.62 -17.22
CA LEU A 735 13.24 -24.61 -16.89
C LEU A 735 14.61 -24.18 -17.46
N ARG A 736 15.59 -24.03 -16.61
CA ARG A 736 17.01 -23.92 -16.96
C ARG A 736 17.63 -25.30 -16.77
N PRO A 737 17.95 -26.00 -17.86
CA PRO A 737 18.51 -27.32 -17.76
C PRO A 737 19.91 -27.26 -17.15
N ASP A 738 20.21 -28.19 -16.25
CA ASP A 738 21.53 -28.35 -15.67
C ASP A 738 22.44 -29.06 -16.68
N PRO A 739 23.67 -28.58 -16.94
CA PRO A 739 24.67 -29.26 -17.79
C PRO A 739 24.85 -30.72 -17.42
N ASP A 740 24.86 -31.07 -16.13
CA ASP A 740 25.00 -32.43 -15.65
C ASP A 740 23.82 -33.35 -16.04
N GLN A 741 22.67 -32.76 -16.38
CA GLN A 741 21.50 -33.49 -16.82
C GLN A 741 21.41 -33.70 -18.35
N ARG A 742 22.46 -33.31 -19.06
CA ARG A 742 22.50 -33.44 -20.56
C ARG A 742 22.26 -34.88 -21.00
N THR A 743 22.89 -35.84 -20.36
CA THR A 743 22.73 -37.29 -20.66
C THR A 743 21.26 -37.71 -20.47
N ARG A 744 20.61 -37.20 -19.39
CA ARG A 744 19.20 -37.51 -19.12
C ARG A 744 18.27 -36.88 -20.15
N LEU A 745 18.56 -35.67 -20.63
CA LEU A 745 17.80 -35.02 -21.69
C LEU A 745 17.94 -35.75 -23.03
N ILE A 746 19.12 -36.34 -23.32
CA ILE A 746 19.33 -37.19 -24.50
C ILE A 746 18.46 -38.44 -24.42
N GLN A 747 18.46 -39.13 -23.27
CA GLN A 747 17.63 -40.29 -23.02
C GLN A 747 16.12 -39.96 -23.20
N ILE A 748 15.68 -38.80 -22.69
CA ILE A 748 14.28 -38.37 -22.88
C ILE A 748 13.99 -38.11 -24.35
N ARG A 749 14.89 -37.46 -25.09
CA ARG A 749 14.75 -37.24 -26.56
C ARG A 749 14.58 -38.55 -27.29
N ASP A 750 15.46 -39.52 -27.01
CA ASP A 750 15.49 -40.79 -27.72
C ASP A 750 14.23 -41.62 -27.40
N ASN A 751 13.82 -41.67 -26.13
CA ASN A 751 12.56 -42.28 -25.72
C ASN A 751 11.33 -41.58 -26.38
N LEU A 752 11.32 -40.27 -26.52
CA LEU A 752 10.24 -39.57 -27.24
C LEU A 752 10.19 -39.94 -28.70
N LEU A 753 11.33 -40.13 -29.36
CA LEU A 753 11.41 -40.58 -30.74
C LEU A 753 10.85 -42.01 -30.89
N ASP A 754 11.20 -42.92 -30.00
CA ASP A 754 10.69 -44.29 -29.96
C ASP A 754 9.16 -44.30 -29.75
N ARG A 755 8.66 -43.52 -28.82
CA ARG A 755 7.23 -43.39 -28.56
C ARG A 755 6.46 -42.74 -29.69
N ILE A 756 7.03 -41.79 -30.42
CA ILE A 756 6.41 -41.23 -31.62
C ILE A 756 6.32 -42.29 -32.71
N ALA A 757 7.39 -43.08 -32.88
CA ALA A 757 7.37 -44.20 -33.86
C ALA A 757 6.33 -45.26 -33.46
N GLU A 758 6.19 -45.57 -32.19
CA GLU A 758 5.14 -46.48 -31.68
C GLU A 758 3.74 -45.89 -31.90
N ALA A 759 3.50 -44.62 -31.52
CA ALA A 759 2.21 -43.94 -31.72
C ALA A 759 1.78 -43.87 -33.19
N HIS A 760 2.73 -43.74 -34.11
CA HIS A 760 2.45 -43.82 -35.53
C HIS A 760 2.07 -45.24 -35.97
N ARG A 761 2.76 -46.29 -35.47
CA ARG A 761 2.41 -47.64 -35.78
C ARG A 761 1.02 -48.04 -35.26
N GLU A 762 0.70 -47.63 -34.06
CA GLU A 762 -0.56 -47.90 -33.38
C GLU A 762 -1.69 -46.90 -33.77
N ARG A 763 -1.42 -45.92 -34.62
CA ARG A 763 -2.37 -44.90 -35.08
C ARG A 763 -2.95 -44.01 -33.97
N TRP A 764 -2.21 -43.73 -32.92
CA TRP A 764 -2.60 -42.84 -31.84
C TRP A 764 -2.29 -41.37 -32.22
N LEU A 765 -2.97 -40.86 -33.23
CA LEU A 765 -2.68 -39.56 -33.85
C LEU A 765 -2.78 -38.42 -32.85
N GLY A 766 -3.67 -38.48 -31.88
CA GLY A 766 -3.81 -37.48 -30.81
C GLY A 766 -2.61 -37.40 -29.85
N GLU A 767 -1.88 -38.51 -29.65
CA GLU A 767 -0.66 -38.50 -28.82
C GLU A 767 0.55 -37.99 -29.60
N VAL A 768 0.59 -38.20 -30.93
CA VAL A 768 1.71 -37.79 -31.79
C VAL A 768 2.00 -36.30 -31.65
N ASP A 769 0.98 -35.46 -31.67
CA ASP A 769 1.14 -34.00 -31.53
C ASP A 769 1.72 -33.62 -30.16
N GLY A 770 1.21 -34.21 -29.07
CA GLY A 770 1.70 -33.99 -27.73
C GLY A 770 3.16 -34.45 -27.52
N LEU A 771 3.52 -35.58 -28.12
CA LEU A 771 4.89 -36.11 -28.08
C LEU A 771 5.85 -35.24 -28.90
N ASN A 772 5.42 -34.73 -30.05
CA ASN A 772 6.22 -33.82 -30.89
C ASN A 772 6.48 -32.50 -30.16
N VAL A 773 5.52 -31.91 -29.46
CA VAL A 773 5.73 -30.73 -28.64
C VAL A 773 6.77 -31.00 -27.57
N SER A 774 6.75 -32.19 -26.94
CA SER A 774 7.74 -32.58 -25.93
C SER A 774 9.12 -32.79 -26.51
N LEU A 775 9.19 -33.38 -27.71
CA LEU A 775 10.43 -33.61 -28.42
C LEU A 775 11.09 -32.30 -28.84
N GLU A 776 10.33 -31.36 -29.37
CA GLU A 776 10.82 -30.05 -29.74
C GLU A 776 11.34 -29.30 -28.52
N ALA A 777 10.58 -29.29 -27.41
CA ALA A 777 11.00 -28.70 -26.14
C ALA A 777 12.31 -29.33 -25.64
N THR A 778 12.46 -30.66 -25.73
CA THR A 778 13.69 -31.37 -25.32
C THR A 778 14.87 -30.98 -26.21
N ARG A 779 14.70 -30.89 -27.53
CA ARG A 779 15.72 -30.43 -28.49
C ARG A 779 16.17 -29.01 -28.17
N ASN A 780 15.22 -28.13 -27.90
CA ASN A 780 15.49 -26.73 -27.50
C ASN A 780 16.32 -26.67 -26.20
N LYS A 781 16.02 -27.52 -25.20
CA LYS A 781 16.79 -27.60 -23.97
C LYS A 781 18.20 -28.15 -24.20
N LEU A 782 18.39 -29.14 -25.05
CA LEU A 782 19.71 -29.63 -25.42
C LEU A 782 20.51 -28.57 -26.18
N ALA A 783 19.92 -27.85 -27.11
CA ALA A 783 20.56 -26.76 -27.84
C ALA A 783 20.96 -25.60 -26.89
N GLN A 784 20.14 -25.34 -25.88
CA GLN A 784 20.45 -24.39 -24.83
C GLN A 784 21.69 -24.81 -24.03
N LEU A 785 21.81 -26.09 -23.63
CA LEU A 785 22.98 -26.62 -22.95
C LEU A 785 24.23 -26.59 -23.83
N ASP A 786 24.11 -26.99 -25.11
CA ASP A 786 25.23 -26.95 -26.04
C ASP A 786 25.73 -25.54 -26.26
N THR A 787 24.84 -24.57 -26.30
CA THR A 787 25.20 -23.15 -26.39
C THR A 787 25.86 -22.65 -25.10
N LEU A 788 25.37 -23.04 -23.92
CA LEU A 788 25.98 -22.69 -22.64
C LEU A 788 27.37 -23.29 -22.50
N THR A 789 27.58 -24.51 -22.98
CA THR A 789 28.87 -25.20 -22.96
C THR A 789 29.86 -24.56 -23.95
N ALA A 790 29.36 -24.11 -25.12
CA ALA A 790 30.21 -23.41 -26.12
C ALA A 790 30.59 -21.99 -25.66
N ARG A 791 29.89 -21.40 -24.72
CA ARG A 791 30.05 -20.00 -24.26
C ARG A 791 30.86 -19.86 -22.97
N ARG A 792 31.97 -20.48 -22.85
CA ARG A 792 33.02 -20.08 -21.88
C ARG A 792 33.79 -18.80 -22.29
N ARG A 793 33.25 -18.04 -23.24
CA ARG A 793 33.77 -16.74 -23.67
C ARG A 793 32.86 -15.60 -23.25
N PRO A 794 33.37 -14.43 -22.82
CA PRO A 794 32.55 -13.31 -22.40
C PRO A 794 31.58 -12.86 -23.50
N VAL A 795 30.33 -12.65 -23.13
CA VAL A 795 29.32 -12.15 -24.07
C VAL A 795 29.49 -10.64 -24.17
N HIS A 796 30.03 -10.17 -25.28
CA HIS A 796 30.00 -8.75 -25.62
C HIS A 796 28.55 -8.34 -25.92
N ILE A 797 27.91 -7.66 -24.96
CA ILE A 797 26.59 -7.05 -25.19
C ILE A 797 26.79 -5.76 -26.00
N GLY A 798 27.04 -5.93 -27.33
CA GLY A 798 26.97 -4.87 -28.34
C GLY A 798 27.74 -3.59 -28.09
N MET A 799 28.93 -3.64 -27.46
CA MET A 799 29.84 -2.50 -27.43
C MET A 799 30.80 -2.58 -28.59
N PRO A 800 30.98 -1.52 -29.41
CA PRO A 800 32.12 -1.46 -30.32
C PRO A 800 33.39 -1.43 -29.49
N ALA A 801 34.40 -2.19 -29.91
CA ALA A 801 35.75 -2.05 -29.39
C ALA A 801 36.16 -0.58 -29.52
N ALA A 802 36.75 -0.02 -28.46
CA ALA A 802 37.39 1.30 -28.54
C ALA A 802 38.41 1.28 -29.68
N PRO A 803 38.42 2.29 -30.56
CA PRO A 803 39.53 2.39 -31.53
C PRO A 803 40.83 2.55 -30.76
N THR A 804 41.82 1.73 -31.10
CA THR A 804 43.19 1.81 -30.63
C THR A 804 43.82 3.14 -30.95
#